data_65e335666f6ef9b85ccbe85dbfabf819
#
_entry.id   65e335666f6ef9b85ccbe85dbfabf819
#
_cell.length_a   1.000
_cell.length_b   1.000
_cell.length_c   1.000
_cell.angle_alpha   90.00
_cell.angle_beta   90.00
_cell.angle_gamma   90.00
#
_symmetry.space_group_name_H-M   'P 1'
#
loop_
_entity.id
_entity.type
_entity.pdbx_description
1 polymer ?
#
loop_
_entity_poly.entity_id
_entity_poly.type
_entity_poly.pdbx_seq_one_letter_code
_entity_poly.pdbx_strand_id
1 'polypeptide(L)'
;MGIESTLVNKYLPYRKDLNFIKKYCHAQNAASGSEVDANSNVSNKNIATMAPEIHKKDNIYANRLMMHDYLTKMYDVETANEYIRQLEEHEIYRHDESGMPVGTPYTYSGKESVVVYNGRGDPILTSLESLYDSCDEPEIMVDEENMVFQKKPRDLYIADINGKTKITVLTKKKRHRDLVVVKTKYGENVIVTDNHPMIISQNIEDTVEAKDVLGKSQFRAPYNYASRPVRAVASALTVAQGERYRYYVVHKNGNYAHVSYPQFSMDENLGYFIGFFIAEGWYKTDTRNGNTVMMLKVKGDKDLHACADALFLSTGIAATISGYEDERGFKTLTVSHPDFVQFCRETLDLGMRAPEKKLPKTILLYPDSFKIGLVCGLVDGDGTWHGGRFLIRLSSRTCISQLATVLHDLGVPVSMSYADTSEKEGAMIQSCYPLFSVEFPASEMFAQSRKYRADEQQKFSKYQPNGWVEVTNVIPVTNKYYLHDSNYIYDITTESHTFFMNCLWVHNCASITLYPFLFDGMKKIGGTTEAPKHLQSFLGGYINLVFAVSAQLCGAVATPEFLSYMDYFIRKEYGDDYYLHPDKVVDLSSQNRTIDKIITDGFAQVVYSLNQPAAARGSQSVFLNFAYFDKPYFEQLFDGFVFPDGTEMQWESVSWLQKRFMKWFNKERTKNVLTFPVESLSLLNDGKDFVDKEWADFAAEMYAEGHSFFTYTSDSVDSLASCCR
;
A
#
# COMPACT_ATOMS: atom_id res chain seq x y z
N MET A 1 13.40 41.84 50.35
CA MET A 1 13.29 40.82 49.33
C MET A 1 11.92 40.21 49.48
N GLY A 2 11.02 40.67 48.67
CA GLY A 2 9.59 40.51 48.84
C GLY A 2 9.03 39.21 48.25
N ILE A 3 7.75 39.11 48.37
CA ILE A 3 6.86 38.06 47.87
C ILE A 3 7.24 37.54 46.44
N GLU A 4 7.85 38.39 45.62
CA GLU A 4 8.34 38.03 44.26
C GLU A 4 9.39 36.90 44.23
N SER A 5 10.32 36.84 45.23
CA SER A 5 11.38 35.82 45.18
C SER A 5 10.87 34.43 45.55
N THR A 6 9.86 34.32 46.38
CA THR A 6 9.30 33.05 46.84
C THR A 6 8.32 32.44 45.78
N LEU A 7 7.50 33.29 45.18
CA LEU A 7 6.60 32.87 44.08
C LEU A 7 7.38 32.54 42.81
N VAL A 8 8.38 33.34 42.45
CA VAL A 8 9.23 33.10 41.29
C VAL A 8 10.04 31.82 41.43
N ASN A 9 10.54 31.50 42.65
CA ASN A 9 11.26 30.26 42.88
C ASN A 9 10.35 29.01 42.77
N LYS A 10 9.09 29.13 43.17
CA LYS A 10 8.11 28.06 43.00
C LYS A 10 7.77 27.77 41.52
N TYR A 11 7.85 28.80 40.65
CA TYR A 11 7.57 28.73 39.24
C TYR A 11 8.82 28.89 38.37
N LEU A 12 10.00 28.63 38.90
CA LEU A 12 11.30 28.73 38.22
C LEU A 12 11.38 28.03 36.85
N PRO A 13 10.74 26.89 36.61
CA PRO A 13 10.73 26.29 35.28
C PRO A 13 10.19 27.24 34.20
N TYR A 14 9.28 28.14 34.55
CA TYR A 14 8.67 29.11 33.63
C TYR A 14 9.39 30.46 33.57
N ARG A 15 10.47 30.66 34.33
CA ARG A 15 11.18 31.94 34.37
C ARG A 15 11.83 32.35 33.05
N LYS A 16 12.26 31.37 32.28
CA LYS A 16 12.79 31.62 30.92
C LYS A 16 11.71 32.16 29.99
N ASP A 17 10.48 31.82 30.23
CA ASP A 17 9.35 32.22 29.43
C ASP A 17 8.85 33.62 29.79
N LEU A 18 9.22 34.17 30.95
CA LEU A 18 8.80 35.50 31.35
C LEU A 18 9.29 36.60 30.40
N ASN A 19 10.50 36.47 29.86
CA ASN A 19 11.02 37.40 28.85
C ASN A 19 10.30 37.27 27.51
N PHE A 20 9.96 36.07 27.14
CA PHE A 20 9.13 35.80 25.95
C PHE A 20 7.73 36.40 26.16
N ILE A 21 7.08 36.12 27.27
CA ILE A 21 5.75 36.64 27.64
C ILE A 21 5.76 38.16 27.59
N LYS A 22 6.76 38.83 28.20
CA LYS A 22 6.90 40.28 28.16
C LYS A 22 7.05 40.80 26.73
N LYS A 23 7.94 40.21 25.93
CA LYS A 23 8.12 40.61 24.54
C LYS A 23 6.86 40.38 23.71
N TYR A 24 6.17 39.28 23.93
CA TYR A 24 4.95 38.96 23.24
C TYR A 24 3.82 39.95 23.53
N CYS A 25 3.60 40.25 24.78
CA CYS A 25 2.59 41.23 25.19
C CYS A 25 2.93 42.65 24.73
N HIS A 26 4.21 43.02 24.70
CA HIS A 26 4.63 44.34 24.21
C HIS A 26 4.58 44.48 22.70
N ALA A 27 4.86 43.43 21.96
CA ALA A 27 4.73 43.39 20.51
C ALA A 27 3.29 43.59 20.03
N GLN A 28 2.31 43.26 20.85
CA GLN A 28 0.90 43.45 20.57
C GLN A 28 0.53 44.89 20.23
N ASN A 29 1.14 45.87 20.92
CA ASN A 29 0.85 47.27 20.73
C ASN A 29 1.51 47.88 19.47
N ALA A 30 2.55 47.24 18.96
CA ALA A 30 3.27 47.70 17.78
C ALA A 30 2.70 47.07 16.47
N ALA A 31 2.06 45.93 16.60
CA ALA A 31 1.58 45.15 15.44
C ALA A 31 0.10 45.34 15.15
N SER A 32 -0.55 46.35 15.69
CA SER A 32 -1.96 46.66 15.41
C SER A 32 -2.16 47.30 14.03
N GLY A 33 -1.40 46.97 13.07
CA GLY A 33 -1.56 47.50 11.72
C GLY A 33 -1.02 46.53 10.70
N SER A 34 -1.50 46.65 9.66
CA SER A 34 -1.41 46.24 8.29
C SER A 34 0.00 45.89 7.72
N GLU A 35 1.04 46.04 8.46
CA GLU A 35 2.43 45.67 8.05
C GLU A 35 2.80 44.24 8.41
N VAL A 36 1.80 43.53 8.75
CA VAL A 36 1.92 42.19 9.23
C VAL A 36 2.07 41.27 8.05
N ASP A 37 3.00 40.37 8.20
CA ASP A 37 3.01 39.14 7.51
C ASP A 37 1.57 38.78 7.04
N ALA A 38 1.36 38.72 5.74
CA ALA A 38 0.08 38.33 5.14
C ALA A 38 -0.36 36.91 5.56
N ASN A 39 0.47 36.21 6.29
CA ASN A 39 0.17 34.93 6.89
C ASN A 39 -0.81 35.11 8.06
N SER A 40 -2.02 34.54 7.94
CA SER A 40 -3.07 34.55 8.97
C SER A 40 -2.62 33.97 10.34
N ASN A 41 -1.47 33.31 10.40
CA ASN A 41 -0.88 32.81 11.64
C ASN A 41 -0.40 33.90 12.59
N VAL A 42 -0.33 35.14 12.18
CA VAL A 42 0.23 36.26 12.96
C VAL A 42 -0.85 37.27 13.42
N SER A 43 -2.12 36.91 13.35
CA SER A 43 -3.18 37.82 13.80
C SER A 43 -3.24 37.98 15.32
N ASN A 44 -3.49 39.19 15.78
CA ASN A 44 -3.85 39.59 17.15
C ASN A 44 -3.21 38.83 18.32
N LYS A 45 -2.01 39.18 18.68
CA LYS A 45 -1.31 38.62 19.83
C LYS A 45 -1.94 39.10 21.15
N ASN A 46 -2.68 38.22 21.80
CA ASN A 46 -3.29 38.46 23.11
C ASN A 46 -2.99 37.31 24.07
N ILE A 47 -3.45 37.41 25.33
CA ILE A 47 -3.19 36.36 26.34
C ILE A 47 -3.73 34.97 25.88
N ALA A 48 -4.86 34.94 25.18
CA ALA A 48 -5.43 33.68 24.68
C ALA A 48 -4.56 33.05 23.58
N THR A 49 -3.89 33.85 22.74
CA THR A 49 -2.94 33.36 21.73
C THR A 49 -1.53 33.11 22.28
N MET A 50 -1.20 33.67 23.45
CA MET A 50 0.10 33.46 24.10
C MET A 50 0.26 32.05 24.70
N ALA A 51 -0.79 31.52 25.31
CA ALA A 51 -0.74 30.17 25.90
C ALA A 51 -0.41 29.08 24.86
N PRO A 52 -1.07 29.04 23.71
CA PRO A 52 -0.68 28.15 22.61
C PRO A 52 0.77 28.33 22.11
N GLU A 53 1.29 29.55 22.05
CA GLU A 53 2.71 29.79 21.66
C GLU A 53 3.71 29.25 22.70
N ILE A 54 3.36 29.27 23.95
CA ILE A 54 4.15 28.61 25.03
C ILE A 54 4.08 27.09 24.86
N HIS A 55 2.89 26.55 24.59
CA HIS A 55 2.69 25.12 24.36
C HIS A 55 3.38 24.61 23.08
N LYS A 56 3.51 25.43 22.05
CA LYS A 56 4.31 25.06 20.86
C LYS A 56 5.72 24.66 21.23
N LYS A 57 6.35 25.38 22.13
CA LYS A 57 7.70 25.07 22.61
C LYS A 57 7.73 23.70 23.29
N ASP A 58 6.75 23.42 24.16
CA ASP A 58 6.64 22.11 24.81
C ASP A 58 6.39 21.01 23.77
N ASN A 59 5.56 21.26 22.75
CA ASN A 59 5.33 20.35 21.66
C ASN A 59 6.59 20.09 20.81
N ILE A 60 7.38 21.13 20.51
CA ILE A 60 8.67 20.99 19.80
C ILE A 60 9.62 20.10 20.60
N TYR A 61 9.77 20.33 21.91
CA TYR A 61 10.61 19.48 22.74
C TYR A 61 10.13 18.04 22.81
N ALA A 62 8.82 17.83 22.95
CA ALA A 62 8.23 16.48 22.94
C ALA A 62 8.48 15.79 21.59
N ASN A 63 8.31 16.50 20.48
CA ASN A 63 8.59 15.97 19.15
C ASN A 63 10.06 15.65 18.94
N ARG A 64 10.98 16.51 19.39
CA ARG A 64 12.42 16.24 19.32
C ARG A 64 12.81 15.02 20.15
N LEU A 65 12.23 14.86 21.34
CA LEU A 65 12.43 13.64 22.16
C LEU A 65 11.93 12.38 21.46
N MET A 66 10.75 12.44 20.85
CA MET A 66 10.21 11.31 20.06
C MET A 66 11.09 11.03 18.85
N MET A 67 11.55 12.06 18.13
CA MET A 67 12.45 11.89 16.99
C MET A 67 13.80 11.32 17.43
N HIS A 68 14.35 11.78 18.54
CA HIS A 68 15.58 11.23 19.11
C HIS A 68 15.44 9.74 19.44
N ASP A 69 14.38 9.35 20.14
CA ASP A 69 14.09 7.93 20.44
C ASP A 69 13.93 7.11 19.16
N TYR A 70 13.21 7.65 18.19
CA TYR A 70 13.00 7.02 16.89
C TYR A 70 14.31 6.84 16.11
N LEU A 71 15.12 7.92 15.97
CA LEU A 71 16.41 7.87 15.27
C LEU A 71 17.43 6.97 15.99
N THR A 72 17.39 6.94 17.33
CA THR A 72 18.23 6.02 18.10
C THR A 72 17.92 4.55 17.80
N LYS A 73 16.63 4.22 17.63
CA LYS A 73 16.19 2.87 17.28
C LYS A 73 16.48 2.53 15.83
N MET A 74 16.44 3.54 14.94
CA MET A 74 16.66 3.34 13.50
C MET A 74 18.13 3.21 13.12
N TYR A 75 18.95 4.02 13.72
CA TYR A 75 20.37 4.15 13.40
C TYR A 75 21.19 3.85 14.65
N ASP A 76 21.48 4.90 15.41
CA ASP A 76 22.19 4.84 16.69
C ASP A 76 21.98 6.16 17.45
N VAL A 77 22.46 6.19 18.70
CA VAL A 77 22.34 7.36 19.57
C VAL A 77 23.17 8.56 19.08
N GLU A 78 24.29 8.31 18.39
CA GLU A 78 25.18 9.35 17.89
C GLU A 78 24.53 10.10 16.74
N THR A 79 23.94 9.37 15.80
CA THR A 79 23.14 9.93 14.69
C THR A 79 21.94 10.71 15.20
N ALA A 80 21.22 10.19 16.20
CA ALA A 80 20.09 10.88 16.81
C ALA A 80 20.52 12.20 17.49
N ASN A 81 21.61 12.18 18.23
CA ASN A 81 22.16 13.37 18.89
C ASN A 81 22.58 14.42 17.85
N GLU A 82 23.25 14.01 16.78
CA GLU A 82 23.71 14.91 15.72
C GLU A 82 22.53 15.58 15.02
N TYR A 83 21.48 14.84 14.70
CA TYR A 83 20.26 15.37 14.08
C TYR A 83 19.59 16.43 14.98
N ILE A 84 19.45 16.15 16.28
CA ILE A 84 18.86 17.11 17.22
C ILE A 84 19.75 18.33 17.37
N ARG A 85 21.09 18.16 17.40
CA ARG A 85 22.03 19.29 17.45
C ARG A 85 21.85 20.20 16.22
N GLN A 86 21.77 19.62 15.03
CA GLN A 86 21.58 20.37 13.78
C GLN A 86 20.27 21.16 13.75
N LEU A 87 19.18 20.60 14.30
CA LEU A 87 17.93 21.32 14.48
C LEU A 87 18.05 22.48 15.49
N GLU A 88 18.76 22.28 16.60
CA GLU A 88 18.95 23.29 17.65
C GLU A 88 19.86 24.44 17.21
N GLU A 89 20.87 24.12 16.40
CA GLU A 89 21.84 25.10 15.88
C GLU A 89 21.38 25.73 14.56
N HIS A 90 20.17 25.34 14.06
CA HIS A 90 19.60 25.83 12.80
C HIS A 90 20.45 25.50 11.55
N GLU A 91 21.22 24.44 11.60
CA GLU A 91 21.94 23.91 10.43
C GLU A 91 20.99 23.21 9.47
N ILE A 92 19.97 22.56 10.01
CA ILE A 92 18.83 21.99 9.25
C ILE A 92 17.53 22.61 9.75
N TYR A 93 16.53 22.63 8.89
CA TYR A 93 15.22 23.17 9.21
C TYR A 93 14.16 22.11 8.92
N ARG A 94 13.30 21.86 9.91
CA ARG A 94 12.10 21.04 9.75
C ARG A 94 10.87 21.94 9.83
N HIS A 95 10.02 21.81 8.81
CA HIS A 95 8.76 22.56 8.79
C HIS A 95 7.82 22.05 9.90
N ASP A 96 7.26 22.96 10.68
CA ASP A 96 6.25 22.69 11.72
C ASP A 96 6.64 21.61 12.73
N GLU A 97 7.72 21.82 13.47
CA GLU A 97 8.12 20.93 14.57
C GLU A 97 7.10 20.84 15.71
N SER A 98 6.09 21.72 15.74
CA SER A 98 5.06 21.71 16.79
C SER A 98 3.94 20.68 16.53
N GLY A 99 3.85 20.12 15.33
CA GLY A 99 2.88 19.11 14.95
C GLY A 99 3.42 17.68 15.01
N MET A 100 2.54 16.69 15.11
CA MET A 100 2.92 15.27 15.03
C MET A 100 3.48 14.96 13.65
N PRO A 101 4.59 14.20 13.53
CA PRO A 101 5.02 13.70 12.23
C PRO A 101 3.89 12.87 11.62
N VAL A 102 3.66 13.04 10.33
CA VAL A 102 2.73 12.18 9.59
C VAL A 102 3.16 10.73 9.82
N GLY A 103 2.22 9.90 10.26
CA GLY A 103 2.49 8.51 10.55
C GLY A 103 3.15 7.82 9.36
N THR A 104 4.11 6.96 9.66
CA THR A 104 4.76 6.14 8.64
C THR A 104 3.71 5.26 7.96
N PRO A 105 3.72 5.14 6.61
CA PRO A 105 2.79 4.26 5.93
C PRO A 105 2.87 2.85 6.49
N TYR A 106 1.73 2.21 6.63
CA TYR A 106 1.60 0.81 7.06
C TYR A 106 2.03 -0.10 5.93
N THR A 107 2.75 -1.18 6.22
CA THR A 107 3.44 -1.94 5.18
C THR A 107 3.52 -3.43 5.47
N TYR A 108 3.83 -4.19 4.43
CA TYR A 108 3.96 -5.65 4.42
C TYR A 108 5.42 -6.07 4.25
N SER A 109 5.75 -7.29 4.68
CA SER A 109 7.03 -7.90 4.30
C SER A 109 7.11 -8.05 2.77
N GLY A 110 8.23 -7.67 2.16
CA GLY A 110 8.46 -7.84 0.72
C GLY A 110 8.42 -9.29 0.23
N LYS A 111 8.51 -10.25 1.14
CA LYS A 111 8.43 -11.70 0.86
C LYS A 111 7.00 -12.23 0.80
N GLU A 112 5.98 -11.42 1.09
CA GLU A 112 4.58 -11.75 0.89
C GLU A 112 4.25 -11.83 -0.59
N SER A 113 3.37 -12.77 -0.98
CA SER A 113 2.99 -12.97 -2.36
C SER A 113 1.58 -12.49 -2.65
N VAL A 114 1.41 -11.91 -3.81
CA VAL A 114 0.13 -11.42 -4.33
C VAL A 114 -0.13 -11.97 -5.73
N VAL A 115 -1.41 -12.00 -6.12
CA VAL A 115 -1.83 -12.24 -7.49
C VAL A 115 -2.25 -10.92 -8.10
N VAL A 116 -1.47 -10.46 -9.05
CA VAL A 116 -1.79 -9.26 -9.83
C VAL A 116 -2.16 -9.65 -11.26
N TYR A 117 -2.86 -8.77 -11.95
CA TYR A 117 -3.33 -9.00 -13.32
C TYR A 117 -2.78 -7.88 -14.21
N ASN A 118 -2.20 -8.27 -15.34
CA ASN A 118 -1.79 -7.30 -16.36
C ASN A 118 -2.99 -6.73 -17.12
N GLY A 119 -2.76 -5.75 -18.01
CA GLY A 119 -3.81 -5.13 -18.83
C GLY A 119 -4.57 -6.09 -19.75
N ARG A 120 -4.07 -7.32 -19.95
CA ARG A 120 -4.77 -8.40 -20.68
C ARG A 120 -5.64 -9.27 -19.76
N GLY A 121 -5.53 -9.06 -18.44
CA GLY A 121 -6.22 -9.84 -17.43
C GLY A 121 -5.52 -11.14 -17.04
N ASP A 122 -4.27 -11.38 -17.49
CA ASP A 122 -3.50 -12.58 -17.14
C ASP A 122 -3.00 -12.49 -15.71
N PRO A 123 -3.20 -13.53 -14.87
CA PRO A 123 -2.70 -13.55 -13.50
C PRO A 123 -1.19 -13.75 -13.45
N ILE A 124 -0.54 -12.98 -12.59
CA ILE A 124 0.88 -13.05 -12.26
C ILE A 124 1.00 -13.26 -10.74
N LEU A 125 1.58 -14.38 -10.33
CA LEU A 125 1.84 -14.70 -8.93
C LEU A 125 3.27 -14.29 -8.57
N THR A 126 3.42 -13.28 -7.74
CA THR A 126 4.74 -12.68 -7.44
C THR A 126 4.81 -12.19 -5.99
N SER A 127 6.02 -12.02 -5.46
CA SER A 127 6.19 -11.33 -4.17
C SER A 127 6.12 -9.81 -4.36
N LEU A 128 5.81 -9.09 -3.28
CA LEU A 128 5.76 -7.62 -3.29
C LEU A 128 7.09 -7.00 -3.73
N GLU A 129 8.21 -7.54 -3.22
CA GLU A 129 9.56 -7.13 -3.61
C GLU A 129 9.79 -7.35 -5.12
N SER A 130 9.49 -8.56 -5.63
CA SER A 130 9.66 -8.86 -7.05
C SER A 130 8.70 -8.05 -7.94
N LEU A 131 7.48 -7.76 -7.47
CA LEU A 131 6.53 -6.91 -8.15
C LEU A 131 7.07 -5.48 -8.33
N TYR A 132 7.57 -4.91 -7.24
CA TYR A 132 8.18 -3.59 -7.24
C TYR A 132 9.40 -3.51 -8.16
N ASP A 133 10.34 -4.47 -8.03
CA ASP A 133 11.58 -4.48 -8.79
C ASP A 133 11.36 -4.71 -10.29
N SER A 134 10.35 -5.51 -10.67
CA SER A 134 10.01 -5.80 -12.08
C SER A 134 9.11 -4.75 -12.74
N CYS A 135 8.66 -3.74 -12.00
CA CYS A 135 7.91 -2.62 -12.58
C CYS A 135 8.87 -1.68 -13.31
N ASP A 136 8.69 -1.55 -14.63
CA ASP A 136 9.56 -0.76 -15.51
C ASP A 136 9.38 0.76 -15.36
N GLU A 137 8.37 1.21 -14.61
CA GLU A 137 8.12 2.62 -14.37
C GLU A 137 9.24 3.28 -13.53
N PRO A 138 9.51 4.57 -13.73
CA PRO A 138 10.54 5.27 -13.00
C PRO A 138 10.32 5.19 -11.48
N GLU A 139 11.40 4.91 -10.76
CA GLU A 139 11.40 4.98 -9.30
C GLU A 139 11.48 6.45 -8.86
N ILE A 140 10.52 6.90 -8.08
CA ILE A 140 10.45 8.26 -7.53
C ILE A 140 10.75 8.17 -6.03
N MET A 141 11.78 8.87 -5.59
CA MET A 141 12.03 9.05 -4.15
C MET A 141 11.05 10.10 -3.63
N VAL A 142 10.13 9.67 -2.75
CA VAL A 142 9.08 10.52 -2.18
C VAL A 142 9.52 11.11 -0.84
N ASP A 143 10.31 10.35 -0.09
CA ASP A 143 10.81 10.74 1.22
C ASP A 143 12.25 10.20 1.36
N GLU A 144 13.21 11.11 1.32
CA GLU A 144 14.62 10.78 1.41
C GLU A 144 15.00 10.32 2.82
N GLU A 145 14.44 10.94 3.84
CA GLU A 145 14.74 10.67 5.25
C GLU A 145 14.30 9.25 5.64
N ASN A 146 13.10 8.85 5.23
CA ASN A 146 12.56 7.52 5.49
C ASN A 146 12.86 6.50 4.37
N MET A 147 13.63 6.90 3.36
CA MET A 147 13.94 6.09 2.18
C MET A 147 12.67 5.47 1.57
N VAL A 148 11.67 6.33 1.30
CA VAL A 148 10.41 5.93 0.67
C VAL A 148 10.51 6.13 -0.83
N PHE A 149 10.32 5.06 -1.57
CA PHE A 149 10.35 5.04 -3.02
C PHE A 149 8.99 4.59 -3.54
N GLN A 150 8.56 5.17 -4.65
CA GLN A 150 7.31 4.82 -5.30
C GLN A 150 7.49 4.59 -6.79
N LYS A 151 6.66 3.70 -7.34
CA LYS A 151 6.46 3.49 -8.77
C LYS A 151 4.96 3.53 -9.06
N LYS A 152 4.58 4.07 -10.22
CA LYS A 152 3.18 4.15 -10.66
C LYS A 152 2.96 3.18 -11.82
N PRO A 153 2.55 1.93 -11.56
CA PRO A 153 2.39 0.94 -12.61
C PRO A 153 1.23 1.30 -13.55
N ARG A 154 1.41 1.02 -14.84
CA ARG A 154 0.34 1.12 -15.85
C ARG A 154 -0.36 -0.22 -15.97
N ASP A 155 -1.67 -0.20 -16.11
CA ASP A 155 -2.50 -1.38 -16.41
C ASP A 155 -2.21 -2.61 -15.52
N LEU A 156 -2.08 -2.39 -14.23
CA LEU A 156 -1.88 -3.43 -13.23
C LEU A 156 -3.05 -3.45 -12.25
N TYR A 157 -3.63 -4.64 -12.02
CA TYR A 157 -4.82 -4.82 -11.19
C TYR A 157 -4.58 -5.91 -10.15
N ILE A 158 -5.35 -5.88 -9.05
CA ILE A 158 -5.32 -6.89 -8.00
C ILE A 158 -6.75 -7.28 -7.60
N ALA A 159 -6.92 -8.49 -7.09
CA ALA A 159 -8.23 -8.94 -6.62
C ALA A 159 -8.63 -8.25 -5.31
N ASP A 160 -9.89 -7.85 -5.21
CA ASP A 160 -10.53 -7.25 -4.06
C ASP A 160 -11.93 -7.83 -3.83
N ILE A 161 -12.59 -7.43 -2.76
CA ILE A 161 -13.91 -7.95 -2.36
C ILE A 161 -14.99 -7.73 -3.42
N ASN A 162 -14.92 -6.64 -4.16
CA ASN A 162 -15.85 -6.27 -5.23
C ASN A 162 -15.39 -6.67 -6.63
N GLY A 163 -14.31 -7.44 -6.75
CA GLY A 163 -13.73 -7.85 -8.03
C GLY A 163 -12.27 -7.47 -8.17
N LYS A 164 -11.87 -6.88 -9.29
CA LYS A 164 -10.49 -6.41 -9.51
C LYS A 164 -10.44 -4.90 -9.34
N THR A 165 -9.46 -4.43 -8.59
CA THR A 165 -9.16 -3.00 -8.41
C THR A 165 -7.82 -2.66 -9.07
N LYS A 166 -7.68 -1.45 -9.58
CA LYS A 166 -6.43 -1.00 -10.22
C LYS A 166 -5.39 -0.68 -9.14
N ILE A 167 -4.15 -1.05 -9.39
CA ILE A 167 -3.01 -0.64 -8.58
C ILE A 167 -2.54 0.72 -9.08
N THR A 168 -2.57 1.73 -8.21
CA THR A 168 -2.17 3.11 -8.55
C THR A 168 -0.73 3.40 -8.17
N VAL A 169 -0.26 2.87 -7.03
CA VAL A 169 1.11 3.09 -6.54
C VAL A 169 1.65 1.80 -5.93
N LEU A 170 2.91 1.52 -6.21
CA LEU A 170 3.73 0.56 -5.49
C LEU A 170 4.72 1.33 -4.62
N THR A 171 4.71 1.09 -3.32
CA THR A 171 5.60 1.77 -2.37
C THR A 171 6.63 0.78 -1.82
N LYS A 172 7.88 1.21 -1.77
CA LYS A 172 9.00 0.53 -1.11
C LYS A 172 9.58 1.48 -0.07
N LYS A 173 9.77 0.98 1.14
CA LYS A 173 10.26 1.78 2.25
C LYS A 173 11.26 1.00 3.07
N LYS A 174 12.28 1.68 3.61
CA LYS A 174 13.18 1.07 4.59
C LYS A 174 12.40 0.68 5.84
N ARG A 175 12.62 -0.54 6.35
CA ARG A 175 11.91 -1.04 7.51
C ARG A 175 12.41 -0.39 8.80
N HIS A 176 11.49 0.19 9.57
CA HIS A 176 11.74 0.84 10.86
C HIS A 176 10.85 0.31 11.98
N ARG A 177 9.97 -0.63 11.65
CA ARG A 177 9.02 -1.25 12.57
C ARG A 177 9.26 -2.75 12.68
N ASP A 178 8.84 -3.30 13.79
CA ASP A 178 8.84 -4.74 13.98
C ASP A 178 7.81 -5.39 13.05
N LEU A 179 8.11 -6.61 12.65
CA LEU A 179 7.20 -7.43 11.87
C LEU A 179 6.48 -8.43 12.78
N VAL A 180 5.21 -8.65 12.49
CA VAL A 180 4.41 -9.68 13.16
C VAL A 180 3.76 -10.60 12.13
N VAL A 181 3.63 -11.87 12.47
CA VAL A 181 2.83 -12.85 11.72
C VAL A 181 1.43 -12.87 12.33
N VAL A 182 0.43 -12.41 11.59
CA VAL A 182 -0.98 -12.51 11.97
C VAL A 182 -1.54 -13.79 11.35
N LYS A 183 -2.08 -14.70 12.17
CA LYS A 183 -2.60 -16.00 11.74
C LYS A 183 -4.05 -16.20 12.17
N THR A 184 -4.89 -16.65 11.23
CA THR A 184 -6.30 -16.98 11.48
C THR A 184 -6.48 -18.41 11.98
N LYS A 185 -7.68 -18.71 12.46
CA LYS A 185 -8.11 -20.03 12.94
C LYS A 185 -7.95 -21.13 11.88
N TYR A 186 -8.10 -20.80 10.61
CA TYR A 186 -7.99 -21.77 9.51
C TYR A 186 -6.60 -21.81 8.89
N GLY A 187 -5.67 -20.96 9.37
CA GLY A 187 -4.26 -21.03 9.06
C GLY A 187 -3.76 -20.10 7.98
N GLU A 188 -4.61 -19.24 7.41
CA GLU A 188 -4.13 -18.13 6.60
C GLU A 188 -3.28 -17.22 7.48
N ASN A 189 -2.19 -16.72 6.94
CA ASN A 189 -1.36 -15.77 7.65
C ASN A 189 -0.70 -14.74 6.73
N VAL A 190 -0.37 -13.60 7.30
CA VAL A 190 0.31 -12.49 6.64
C VAL A 190 1.38 -11.91 7.56
N ILE A 191 2.50 -11.46 6.99
CA ILE A 191 3.59 -10.79 7.72
C ILE A 191 3.53 -9.30 7.41
N VAL A 192 3.23 -8.53 8.45
CA VAL A 192 3.00 -7.08 8.37
C VAL A 192 3.81 -6.35 9.44
N THR A 193 3.90 -5.03 9.33
CA THR A 193 4.40 -4.21 10.44
C THR A 193 3.45 -4.30 11.65
N ASP A 194 3.99 -4.21 12.85
CA ASP A 194 3.26 -4.36 14.12
C ASP A 194 2.06 -3.40 14.26
N ASN A 195 2.16 -2.24 13.64
CA ASN A 195 1.13 -1.20 13.63
C ASN A 195 0.21 -1.23 12.40
N HIS A 196 0.31 -2.24 11.54
CA HIS A 196 -0.51 -2.34 10.32
C HIS A 196 -2.01 -2.38 10.67
N PRO A 197 -2.88 -1.56 10.03
CA PRO A 197 -4.31 -1.56 10.30
C PRO A 197 -4.96 -2.81 9.70
N MET A 198 -5.39 -3.71 10.56
CA MET A 198 -6.10 -4.93 10.17
C MET A 198 -7.60 -4.67 10.20
N ILE A 199 -8.30 -4.90 9.08
CA ILE A 199 -9.75 -4.72 8.96
C ILE A 199 -10.47 -5.76 9.82
N ILE A 200 -11.33 -5.35 10.74
CA ILE A 200 -12.02 -6.25 11.68
C ILE A 200 -13.54 -6.32 11.51
N SER A 201 -14.12 -5.56 10.59
CA SER A 201 -15.56 -5.56 10.27
C SER A 201 -15.79 -5.28 8.78
N GLN A 202 -17.06 -5.32 8.34
CA GLN A 202 -17.40 -4.94 6.95
C GLN A 202 -17.12 -3.46 6.64
N ASN A 203 -17.05 -2.62 7.66
CA ASN A 203 -16.61 -1.24 7.50
C ASN A 203 -15.06 -1.20 7.47
N ILE A 204 -14.48 -0.81 6.34
CA ILE A 204 -13.01 -0.76 6.14
C ILE A 204 -12.29 0.17 7.13
N GLU A 205 -13.00 1.14 7.71
CA GLU A 205 -12.50 2.04 8.74
C GLU A 205 -12.36 1.36 10.12
N ASP A 206 -13.03 0.21 10.32
CA ASP A 206 -12.92 -0.55 11.55
C ASP A 206 -11.64 -1.38 11.55
N THR A 207 -10.56 -0.75 11.94
CA THR A 207 -9.22 -1.36 11.99
C THR A 207 -8.66 -1.42 13.39
N VAL A 208 -7.77 -2.38 13.62
CA VAL A 208 -6.97 -2.55 14.83
C VAL A 208 -5.54 -2.81 14.42
N GLU A 209 -4.55 -2.27 15.14
CA GLU A 209 -3.14 -2.55 14.85
C GLU A 209 -2.85 -4.06 14.88
N ALA A 210 -1.98 -4.51 13.98
CA ALA A 210 -1.71 -5.95 13.81
C ALA A 210 -1.24 -6.62 15.11
N LYS A 211 -0.46 -5.92 15.95
CA LYS A 211 -0.04 -6.43 17.26
C LYS A 211 -1.21 -6.69 18.22
N ASP A 212 -2.34 -5.97 18.07
CA ASP A 212 -3.50 -5.98 18.97
C ASP A 212 -4.71 -6.73 18.37
N VAL A 213 -4.55 -7.36 17.19
CA VAL A 213 -5.66 -7.99 16.44
C VAL A 213 -6.05 -9.38 16.97
N LEU A 214 -5.34 -9.94 17.96
CA LEU A 214 -5.64 -11.24 18.55
C LEU A 214 -7.08 -11.31 19.06
N GLY A 215 -7.81 -12.37 18.70
CA GLY A 215 -9.22 -12.56 19.06
C GLY A 215 -10.21 -11.71 18.26
N LYS A 216 -9.75 -10.87 17.33
CA LYS A 216 -10.59 -10.15 16.37
C LYS A 216 -10.81 -11.00 15.12
N SER A 217 -11.72 -10.56 14.25
CA SER A 217 -12.02 -11.27 13.01
C SER A 217 -11.37 -10.58 11.82
N GLN A 218 -10.92 -11.38 10.85
CA GLN A 218 -10.43 -10.97 9.56
C GLN A 218 -11.31 -11.55 8.46
N PHE A 219 -11.52 -10.83 7.35
CA PHE A 219 -12.28 -11.37 6.24
C PHE A 219 -11.43 -12.28 5.38
N ARG A 220 -11.89 -13.49 5.19
CA ARG A 220 -11.28 -14.53 4.36
C ARG A 220 -12.04 -14.64 3.04
N ALA A 221 -11.31 -14.50 1.94
CA ALA A 221 -11.83 -14.69 0.60
C ALA A 221 -12.16 -16.16 0.28
N PRO A 222 -13.01 -16.43 -0.72
CA PRO A 222 -13.15 -17.76 -1.31
C PRO A 222 -11.81 -18.27 -1.84
N TYR A 223 -11.60 -19.59 -1.86
CA TYR A 223 -10.36 -20.20 -2.39
C TYR A 223 -9.97 -19.75 -3.77
N ASN A 224 -10.95 -19.60 -4.64
CA ASN A 224 -10.74 -19.24 -6.03
C ASN A 224 -10.77 -17.73 -6.31
N TYR A 225 -10.55 -16.89 -5.31
CA TYR A 225 -10.55 -15.41 -5.49
C TYR A 225 -9.56 -14.95 -6.58
N ALA A 226 -8.45 -15.70 -6.75
CA ALA A 226 -7.43 -15.44 -7.76
C ALA A 226 -7.67 -16.21 -9.07
N SER A 227 -8.78 -16.95 -9.19
CA SER A 227 -9.07 -17.80 -10.34
C SER A 227 -9.28 -16.99 -11.62
N ARG A 228 -8.88 -17.60 -12.70
CA ARG A 228 -8.91 -17.06 -14.06
C ARG A 228 -10.34 -16.91 -14.60
N PRO A 229 -10.64 -15.88 -15.38
CA PRO A 229 -11.80 -15.94 -16.27
C PRO A 229 -11.65 -17.12 -17.23
N VAL A 230 -12.71 -17.90 -17.42
CA VAL A 230 -12.71 -19.10 -18.27
C VAL A 230 -12.13 -18.86 -19.68
N ARG A 231 -12.22 -17.63 -20.21
CA ARG A 231 -11.62 -17.25 -21.51
C ARG A 231 -10.10 -17.14 -21.51
N ALA A 232 -9.47 -16.72 -20.40
CA ALA A 232 -8.00 -16.68 -20.31
C ALA A 232 -7.39 -18.09 -20.22
N VAL A 233 -8.11 -19.03 -19.62
CA VAL A 233 -7.75 -20.46 -19.60
C VAL A 233 -7.67 -21.03 -21.01
N ALA A 234 -8.62 -20.69 -21.90
CA ALA A 234 -8.64 -21.22 -23.27
C ALA A 234 -7.44 -20.75 -24.11
N SER A 235 -7.02 -19.48 -24.00
CA SER A 235 -5.87 -18.95 -24.75
C SER A 235 -4.52 -19.44 -24.19
N ALA A 236 -4.39 -19.60 -22.88
CA ALA A 236 -3.19 -20.15 -22.24
C ALA A 236 -3.07 -21.67 -22.44
N LEU A 237 -4.20 -22.38 -22.43
CA LEU A 237 -4.25 -23.82 -22.75
C LEU A 237 -3.88 -24.13 -24.22
N THR A 238 -4.17 -23.23 -25.16
CA THR A 238 -3.75 -23.40 -26.54
C THR A 238 -2.24 -23.34 -26.71
N VAL A 239 -1.56 -22.53 -25.89
CA VAL A 239 -0.08 -22.49 -25.80
C VAL A 239 0.49 -23.69 -25.05
N ALA A 240 -0.24 -24.26 -24.08
CA ALA A 240 0.21 -25.38 -23.24
C ALA A 240 -0.19 -26.77 -23.74
N GLN A 241 -1.20 -26.89 -24.58
CA GLN A 241 -1.75 -28.18 -25.06
C GLN A 241 -1.16 -28.72 -26.37
N GLY A 242 0.03 -28.33 -26.74
CA GLY A 242 0.64 -28.99 -27.91
C GLY A 242 1.61 -28.18 -28.72
N GLU A 243 1.83 -26.93 -28.37
CA GLU A 243 2.92 -26.21 -28.98
C GLU A 243 4.15 -26.25 -28.07
N ARG A 244 5.15 -26.83 -28.60
CA ARG A 244 6.50 -26.94 -28.11
C ARG A 244 7.08 -25.53 -27.92
N TYR A 245 7.48 -25.17 -26.68
CA TYR A 245 8.06 -23.87 -26.38
C TYR A 245 9.27 -23.61 -27.27
N ARG A 246 9.23 -22.53 -28.06
CA ARG A 246 10.39 -21.96 -28.71
C ARG A 246 10.82 -20.74 -27.92
N TYR A 247 12.04 -20.72 -27.40
CA TYR A 247 12.59 -19.54 -26.78
C TYR A 247 13.92 -19.15 -27.43
N TYR A 248 14.24 -17.85 -27.31
CA TYR A 248 15.44 -17.29 -27.88
C TYR A 248 16.50 -17.14 -26.80
N VAL A 249 17.72 -17.57 -27.10
CA VAL A 249 18.88 -17.36 -26.24
C VAL A 249 19.67 -16.19 -26.80
N VAL A 250 19.90 -15.20 -25.95
CA VAL A 250 20.81 -14.08 -26.26
C VAL A 250 22.21 -14.48 -25.79
N HIS A 251 23.14 -14.67 -26.73
CA HIS A 251 24.54 -14.90 -26.38
C HIS A 251 25.21 -13.62 -25.88
N LYS A 252 26.29 -13.74 -25.07
CA LYS A 252 27.07 -12.62 -24.52
C LYS A 252 27.58 -11.59 -25.55
N ASN A 253 27.60 -11.95 -26.82
CA ASN A 253 27.98 -11.08 -27.95
C ASN A 253 26.79 -10.35 -28.63
N GLY A 254 25.60 -10.43 -28.05
CA GLY A 254 24.41 -9.76 -28.57
C GLY A 254 23.76 -10.42 -29.79
N ASN A 255 24.28 -11.55 -30.28
CA ASN A 255 23.69 -12.27 -31.39
C ASN A 255 22.56 -13.20 -30.90
N TYR A 256 21.43 -13.15 -31.59
CA TYR A 256 20.34 -14.10 -31.39
C TYR A 256 20.65 -15.39 -32.15
N ALA A 257 20.86 -16.50 -31.44
CA ALA A 257 20.89 -17.81 -32.07
C ALA A 257 19.47 -18.36 -32.07
N HIS A 258 18.98 -18.70 -33.25
CA HIS A 258 17.75 -19.47 -33.41
C HIS A 258 18.09 -20.93 -33.06
N VAL A 259 17.75 -21.33 -31.86
CA VAL A 259 18.01 -22.70 -31.41
C VAL A 259 16.68 -23.45 -31.44
N SER A 260 16.54 -24.40 -32.35
CA SER A 260 15.40 -25.32 -32.29
C SER A 260 15.66 -26.37 -31.24
N TYR A 261 15.07 -26.20 -30.08
CA TYR A 261 15.23 -27.09 -28.94
C TYR A 261 14.22 -28.21 -28.91
N PRO A 262 14.56 -29.28 -28.14
CA PRO A 262 13.58 -30.30 -27.87
C PRO A 262 12.35 -29.61 -27.26
N GLN A 263 11.29 -29.80 -27.86
CA GLN A 263 9.99 -29.25 -27.52
C GLN A 263 9.55 -30.00 -26.27
N PHE A 264 9.37 -29.33 -25.14
CA PHE A 264 8.87 -29.94 -23.93
C PHE A 264 7.49 -29.39 -23.56
N SER A 265 6.71 -30.22 -22.90
CA SER A 265 5.37 -29.88 -22.43
C SER A 265 5.41 -29.36 -21.02
N MET A 266 4.56 -28.37 -20.71
CA MET A 266 4.29 -27.97 -19.31
C MET A 266 3.29 -28.99 -18.73
N ASP A 267 3.74 -30.21 -18.51
CA ASP A 267 2.95 -31.35 -18.06
C ASP A 267 3.27 -31.72 -16.59
N GLU A 268 2.63 -32.76 -16.10
CA GLU A 268 2.77 -33.30 -14.76
C GLU A 268 4.22 -33.69 -14.42
N ASN A 269 4.93 -34.30 -15.37
CA ASN A 269 6.30 -34.76 -15.17
C ASN A 269 7.27 -33.58 -15.04
N LEU A 270 7.16 -32.56 -15.91
CA LEU A 270 7.97 -31.36 -15.76
C LEU A 270 7.65 -30.63 -14.44
N GLY A 271 6.37 -30.54 -14.08
CA GLY A 271 5.95 -30.03 -12.78
C GLY A 271 6.64 -30.76 -11.65
N TYR A 272 6.63 -32.08 -11.66
CA TYR A 272 7.28 -32.91 -10.65
C TYR A 272 8.80 -32.62 -10.54
N PHE A 273 9.51 -32.58 -11.67
CA PHE A 273 10.93 -32.25 -11.69
C PHE A 273 11.21 -30.87 -11.10
N ILE A 274 10.43 -29.84 -11.51
CA ILE A 274 10.58 -28.47 -11.03
C ILE A 274 10.29 -28.38 -9.53
N GLY A 275 9.22 -29.03 -9.06
CA GLY A 275 8.89 -29.10 -7.62
C GLY A 275 10.01 -29.73 -6.79
N PHE A 276 10.54 -30.83 -7.28
CA PHE A 276 11.65 -31.52 -6.63
C PHE A 276 12.94 -30.68 -6.62
N PHE A 277 13.22 -29.94 -7.72
CA PHE A 277 14.34 -29.01 -7.78
C PHE A 277 14.17 -27.83 -6.82
N ILE A 278 12.97 -27.31 -6.67
CA ILE A 278 12.71 -26.23 -5.68
C ILE A 278 13.03 -26.73 -4.27
N ALA A 279 12.68 -27.96 -3.92
CA ALA A 279 12.98 -28.58 -2.64
C ALA A 279 14.51 -28.78 -2.44
N GLU A 280 15.13 -29.60 -3.27
CA GLU A 280 16.45 -30.19 -3.06
C GLU A 280 17.55 -29.65 -3.98
N GLY A 281 17.21 -28.73 -4.90
CA GLY A 281 18.09 -28.32 -5.97
C GLY A 281 18.80 -26.99 -5.75
N TRP A 282 19.92 -26.81 -6.45
CA TRP A 282 20.63 -25.55 -6.55
C TRP A 282 21.31 -25.40 -7.91
N TYR A 283 21.72 -24.20 -8.26
CA TYR A 283 22.54 -23.93 -9.43
C TYR A 283 24.02 -23.89 -9.06
N LYS A 284 24.87 -24.53 -9.87
CA LYS A 284 26.32 -24.48 -9.74
C LYS A 284 26.93 -23.92 -11.01
N THR A 285 27.65 -22.81 -10.90
CA THR A 285 28.38 -22.21 -12.01
C THR A 285 29.87 -22.56 -11.91
N ASP A 286 30.44 -23.12 -12.99
CA ASP A 286 31.89 -23.34 -13.10
C ASP A 286 32.58 -22.00 -13.35
N THR A 287 33.39 -21.58 -12.42
CA THR A 287 34.11 -20.30 -12.47
C THR A 287 35.12 -20.20 -13.63
N ARG A 288 35.54 -21.35 -14.21
CA ARG A 288 36.54 -21.40 -15.28
C ARG A 288 35.94 -21.11 -16.66
N ASN A 289 34.75 -21.61 -16.92
CA ASN A 289 34.10 -21.52 -18.24
C ASN A 289 32.76 -20.81 -18.23
N GLY A 290 32.24 -20.44 -17.03
CA GLY A 290 30.96 -19.75 -16.86
C GLY A 290 29.73 -20.64 -17.06
N ASN A 291 29.89 -21.94 -17.28
CA ASN A 291 28.78 -22.85 -17.48
C ASN A 291 28.04 -23.08 -16.16
N THR A 292 26.72 -22.96 -16.20
CA THR A 292 25.85 -23.23 -15.07
C THR A 292 25.09 -24.55 -15.28
N VAL A 293 25.01 -25.36 -14.26
CA VAL A 293 24.26 -26.61 -14.22
C VAL A 293 23.27 -26.61 -13.07
N MET A 294 22.17 -27.35 -13.22
CA MET A 294 21.25 -27.65 -12.13
C MET A 294 21.72 -28.92 -11.41
N MET A 295 21.73 -28.87 -10.10
CA MET A 295 22.12 -29.99 -9.26
C MET A 295 21.07 -30.26 -8.20
N LEU A 296 20.81 -31.55 -7.94
CA LEU A 296 19.96 -32.01 -6.85
C LEU A 296 20.75 -33.02 -6.02
N LYS A 297 20.60 -32.96 -4.70
CA LYS A 297 21.27 -33.90 -3.78
C LYS A 297 20.24 -34.65 -2.97
N VAL A 298 20.09 -35.91 -3.20
CA VAL A 298 18.99 -36.73 -2.69
C VAL A 298 19.51 -37.99 -2.04
N LYS A 299 18.86 -38.37 -0.94
CA LYS A 299 19.14 -39.67 -0.28
C LYS A 299 18.19 -40.72 -0.85
N GLY A 300 18.78 -41.69 -1.53
CA GLY A 300 18.05 -42.84 -2.09
C GLY A 300 17.89 -42.80 -3.61
N ASP A 301 18.22 -43.93 -4.24
CA ASP A 301 18.24 -44.07 -5.70
C ASP A 301 16.85 -43.94 -6.34
N LYS A 302 15.81 -44.39 -5.65
CA LYS A 302 14.45 -44.34 -6.18
C LYS A 302 13.99 -42.90 -6.45
N ASP A 303 14.36 -41.95 -5.58
CA ASP A 303 13.99 -40.55 -5.70
C ASP A 303 14.73 -39.88 -6.85
N LEU A 304 16.02 -40.18 -7.00
CA LEU A 304 16.85 -39.71 -8.09
C LEU A 304 16.36 -40.19 -9.45
N HIS A 305 16.05 -41.49 -9.58
CA HIS A 305 15.57 -42.09 -10.81
C HIS A 305 14.20 -41.50 -11.20
N ALA A 306 13.26 -41.40 -10.26
CA ALA A 306 11.96 -40.80 -10.53
C ALA A 306 12.07 -39.35 -11.03
N CYS A 307 12.98 -38.55 -10.44
CA CYS A 307 13.24 -37.20 -10.86
C CYS A 307 13.89 -37.13 -12.26
N ALA A 308 14.86 -38.02 -12.53
CA ALA A 308 15.50 -38.12 -13.85
C ALA A 308 14.53 -38.56 -14.95
N ASP A 309 13.71 -39.57 -14.65
CA ASP A 309 12.68 -40.10 -15.57
C ASP A 309 11.62 -39.03 -15.89
N ALA A 310 11.14 -38.31 -14.88
CA ALA A 310 10.19 -37.22 -15.06
C ALA A 310 10.74 -36.13 -16.00
N LEU A 311 11.99 -35.71 -15.80
CA LEU A 311 12.65 -34.77 -16.70
C LEU A 311 12.73 -35.31 -18.12
N PHE A 312 13.18 -36.56 -18.28
CA PHE A 312 13.35 -37.20 -19.60
C PHE A 312 12.03 -37.36 -20.34
N LEU A 313 10.97 -37.81 -19.65
CA LEU A 313 9.66 -38.01 -20.23
C LEU A 313 9.06 -36.71 -20.80
N SER A 314 9.26 -35.61 -20.10
CA SER A 314 8.70 -34.31 -20.51
C SER A 314 9.54 -33.58 -21.53
N THR A 315 10.88 -33.65 -21.43
CA THR A 315 11.79 -32.80 -22.20
C THR A 315 12.70 -33.54 -23.14
N GLY A 316 12.87 -34.87 -23.01
CA GLY A 316 13.89 -35.64 -23.69
C GLY A 316 15.31 -35.40 -23.20
N ILE A 317 15.50 -34.59 -22.13
CA ILE A 317 16.82 -34.28 -21.57
C ILE A 317 17.20 -35.32 -20.56
N ALA A 318 18.36 -35.99 -20.77
CA ALA A 318 18.90 -36.93 -19.81
C ALA A 318 19.68 -36.20 -18.71
N ALA A 319 19.38 -36.53 -17.47
CA ALA A 319 20.18 -36.12 -16.32
C ALA A 319 21.27 -37.14 -16.03
N THR A 320 22.38 -36.69 -15.43
CA THR A 320 23.49 -37.56 -14.99
C THR A 320 23.41 -37.80 -13.50
N ILE A 321 23.29 -39.05 -13.08
CA ILE A 321 23.34 -39.45 -11.68
C ILE A 321 24.79 -39.83 -11.31
N SER A 322 25.33 -39.23 -10.26
CA SER A 322 26.67 -39.53 -9.76
C SER A 322 26.76 -40.98 -9.25
N GLY A 323 27.79 -41.69 -9.67
CA GLY A 323 28.13 -42.98 -9.08
C GLY A 323 28.70 -42.93 -7.65
N TYR A 324 29.03 -41.70 -7.20
CA TYR A 324 29.58 -41.47 -5.85
C TYR A 324 28.42 -41.09 -4.89
N GLU A 325 28.45 -41.76 -3.75
CA GLU A 325 27.59 -41.50 -2.60
C GLU A 325 28.41 -40.85 -1.48
N ASP A 326 27.94 -39.77 -0.91
CA ASP A 326 28.66 -39.11 0.18
C ASP A 326 28.52 -39.90 1.52
N GLU A 327 29.32 -39.52 2.53
CA GLU A 327 29.36 -40.18 3.85
C GLU A 327 27.98 -40.24 4.56
N ARG A 328 27.00 -39.41 4.12
CA ARG A 328 25.65 -39.37 4.66
C ARG A 328 24.64 -40.15 3.82
N GLY A 329 25.05 -40.78 2.72
CA GLY A 329 24.22 -41.58 1.85
C GLY A 329 23.48 -40.76 0.75
N PHE A 330 24.01 -39.58 0.39
CA PHE A 330 23.44 -38.77 -0.67
C PHE A 330 24.18 -38.94 -1.98
N LYS A 331 23.42 -39.04 -3.06
CA LYS A 331 23.89 -38.95 -4.45
C LYS A 331 23.45 -37.64 -5.09
N THR A 332 24.11 -37.28 -6.18
CA THR A 332 23.84 -36.04 -6.90
C THR A 332 23.30 -36.35 -8.31
N LEU A 333 22.19 -35.71 -8.68
CA LEU A 333 21.67 -35.65 -10.04
C LEU A 333 22.08 -34.29 -10.63
N THR A 334 22.62 -34.33 -11.87
CA THR A 334 23.08 -33.12 -12.59
C THR A 334 22.39 -33.00 -13.93
N VAL A 335 21.85 -31.84 -14.21
CA VAL A 335 21.31 -31.44 -15.53
C VAL A 335 22.24 -30.39 -16.12
N SER A 336 22.86 -30.75 -17.24
CA SER A 336 23.90 -29.94 -17.88
C SER A 336 23.45 -29.29 -19.21
N HIS A 337 22.17 -29.38 -19.58
CA HIS A 337 21.62 -28.81 -20.79
C HIS A 337 21.50 -27.26 -20.65
N PRO A 338 22.36 -26.47 -21.34
CA PRO A 338 22.51 -25.03 -21.04
C PRO A 338 21.20 -24.25 -21.12
N ASP A 339 20.41 -24.53 -22.17
CA ASP A 339 19.22 -23.74 -22.43
C ASP A 339 18.06 -24.11 -21.50
N PHE A 340 17.96 -25.36 -21.09
CA PHE A 340 17.01 -25.75 -20.08
C PHE A 340 17.37 -25.15 -18.72
N VAL A 341 18.66 -25.13 -18.37
CA VAL A 341 19.15 -24.48 -17.16
C VAL A 341 18.86 -22.99 -17.20
N GLN A 342 19.10 -22.33 -18.32
CA GLN A 342 18.78 -20.91 -18.53
C GLN A 342 17.27 -20.66 -18.44
N PHE A 343 16.45 -21.49 -19.07
CA PHE A 343 15.00 -21.41 -18.97
C PHE A 343 14.52 -21.50 -17.52
N CYS A 344 15.01 -22.45 -16.73
CA CYS A 344 14.66 -22.60 -15.33
C CYS A 344 15.12 -21.41 -14.47
N ARG A 345 16.29 -20.83 -14.78
CA ARG A 345 16.87 -19.72 -14.01
C ARG A 345 16.26 -18.37 -14.37
N GLU A 346 16.01 -18.11 -15.64
CA GLU A 346 15.65 -16.77 -16.15
C GLU A 346 14.16 -16.64 -16.50
N THR A 347 13.56 -17.69 -17.07
CA THR A 347 12.14 -17.67 -17.45
C THR A 347 11.24 -18.11 -16.32
N LEU A 348 11.55 -19.25 -15.68
CA LEU A 348 10.79 -19.71 -14.52
C LEU A 348 11.18 -18.97 -13.23
N ASP A 349 12.43 -18.45 -13.17
CA ASP A 349 12.96 -17.66 -12.06
C ASP A 349 12.81 -18.36 -10.70
N LEU A 350 13.33 -19.60 -10.59
CA LEU A 350 13.11 -20.48 -9.43
C LEU A 350 13.88 -20.09 -8.16
N GLY A 351 14.67 -19.01 -8.20
CA GLY A 351 15.55 -18.59 -7.11
C GLY A 351 16.86 -19.40 -7.02
N MET A 352 17.89 -18.80 -6.43
CA MET A 352 19.24 -19.39 -6.38
C MET A 352 19.50 -20.15 -5.07
N ARG A 353 19.19 -19.53 -3.95
CA ARG A 353 19.43 -20.05 -2.58
C ARG A 353 18.12 -20.45 -1.92
N ALA A 354 18.18 -21.27 -0.89
CA ALA A 354 17.00 -21.77 -0.19
C ALA A 354 16.00 -20.68 0.24
N PRO A 355 16.41 -19.55 0.84
CA PRO A 355 15.47 -18.48 1.19
C PRO A 355 14.89 -17.71 -0.01
N GLU A 356 15.54 -17.81 -1.19
CA GLU A 356 15.14 -17.11 -2.43
C GLU A 356 14.27 -17.99 -3.33
N LYS A 357 14.05 -19.26 -2.98
CA LYS A 357 13.23 -20.19 -3.78
C LYS A 357 11.82 -19.63 -3.95
N LYS A 358 11.31 -19.76 -5.17
CA LYS A 358 9.97 -19.30 -5.56
C LYS A 358 9.41 -20.14 -6.69
N LEU A 359 8.11 -20.08 -6.87
CA LEU A 359 7.40 -20.71 -7.98
C LEU A 359 7.44 -19.81 -9.22
N PRO A 360 7.26 -20.37 -10.44
CA PRO A 360 7.16 -19.57 -11.65
C PRO A 360 6.05 -18.52 -11.53
N LYS A 361 6.33 -17.25 -11.85
CA LYS A 361 5.35 -16.16 -11.74
C LYS A 361 4.08 -16.35 -12.59
N THR A 362 4.16 -17.14 -13.65
CA THR A 362 3.04 -17.46 -14.56
C THR A 362 2.37 -18.81 -14.25
N ILE A 363 2.67 -19.42 -13.10
CA ILE A 363 2.21 -20.77 -12.75
C ILE A 363 0.68 -20.93 -12.78
N LEU A 364 -0.06 -19.85 -12.47
CA LEU A 364 -1.52 -19.87 -12.53
C LEU A 364 -2.07 -20.02 -13.96
N LEU A 365 -1.24 -19.79 -14.98
CA LEU A 365 -1.59 -20.02 -16.39
C LEU A 365 -1.28 -21.46 -16.86
N TYR A 366 -0.51 -22.22 -16.08
CA TYR A 366 -0.12 -23.57 -16.44
C TYR A 366 -1.26 -24.57 -16.18
N PRO A 367 -1.27 -25.72 -16.88
CA PRO A 367 -2.24 -26.79 -16.65
C PRO A 367 -2.25 -27.26 -15.19
N ASP A 368 -3.41 -27.70 -14.71
CA ASP A 368 -3.53 -28.23 -13.35
C ASP A 368 -2.65 -29.46 -13.14
N SER A 369 -2.46 -30.28 -14.18
CA SER A 369 -1.50 -31.42 -14.15
C SER A 369 -0.08 -30.96 -13.80
N PHE A 370 0.41 -29.85 -14.38
CA PHE A 370 1.72 -29.31 -14.04
C PHE A 370 1.77 -28.85 -12.57
N LYS A 371 0.74 -28.14 -12.10
CA LYS A 371 0.66 -27.67 -10.70
C LYS A 371 0.63 -28.84 -9.72
N ILE A 372 -0.15 -29.89 -10.04
CA ILE A 372 -0.23 -31.11 -9.24
C ILE A 372 1.13 -31.80 -9.19
N GLY A 373 1.77 -32.00 -10.34
CA GLY A 373 3.12 -32.54 -10.42
C GLY A 373 4.12 -31.75 -9.60
N LEU A 374 4.10 -30.42 -9.69
CA LEU A 374 4.98 -29.54 -8.91
C LEU A 374 4.78 -29.73 -7.38
N VAL A 375 3.51 -29.80 -6.93
CA VAL A 375 3.21 -30.09 -5.53
C VAL A 375 3.75 -31.46 -5.11
N CYS A 376 3.56 -32.50 -5.93
CA CYS A 376 4.06 -33.84 -5.68
C CYS A 376 5.59 -33.87 -5.59
N GLY A 377 6.29 -33.16 -6.48
CA GLY A 377 7.75 -33.04 -6.44
C GLY A 377 8.26 -32.33 -5.19
N LEU A 378 7.59 -31.25 -4.77
CA LEU A 378 7.90 -30.56 -3.49
C LEU A 378 7.66 -31.47 -2.28
N VAL A 379 6.57 -32.25 -2.28
CA VAL A 379 6.27 -33.22 -1.22
C VAL A 379 7.34 -34.29 -1.15
N ASP A 380 7.74 -34.85 -2.30
CA ASP A 380 8.73 -35.93 -2.33
C ASP A 380 10.13 -35.44 -1.94
N GLY A 381 10.49 -34.18 -2.24
CA GLY A 381 11.71 -33.56 -1.72
C GLY A 381 11.60 -33.26 -0.22
N ASP A 382 11.04 -32.13 0.14
CA ASP A 382 11.03 -31.56 1.50
C ASP A 382 9.76 -31.88 2.31
N GLY A 383 8.76 -32.52 1.73
CA GLY A 383 7.50 -32.79 2.41
C GLY A 383 7.56 -33.98 3.37
N THR A 384 6.67 -33.96 4.35
CA THR A 384 6.40 -35.10 5.24
C THR A 384 4.92 -35.45 5.21
N TRP A 385 4.63 -36.75 5.28
CA TRP A 385 3.29 -37.23 5.46
C TRP A 385 3.01 -37.41 6.96
N HIS A 386 1.88 -36.87 7.41
CA HIS A 386 1.47 -37.00 8.81
C HIS A 386 -0.07 -37.04 8.93
N GLY A 387 -0.59 -38.20 9.33
CA GLY A 387 -2.01 -38.36 9.63
C GLY A 387 -2.98 -37.95 8.49
N GLY A 388 -2.71 -38.37 7.26
CA GLY A 388 -3.54 -38.04 6.10
C GLY A 388 -3.31 -36.63 5.53
N ARG A 389 -2.24 -35.96 5.94
CA ARG A 389 -1.85 -34.62 5.47
C ARG A 389 -0.43 -34.61 4.96
N PHE A 390 -0.18 -33.73 4.00
CA PHE A 390 1.19 -33.33 3.65
C PHE A 390 1.57 -32.04 4.36
N LEU A 391 2.82 -32.00 4.81
CA LEU A 391 3.43 -30.85 5.44
C LEU A 391 4.75 -30.55 4.73
N ILE A 392 4.87 -29.37 4.10
CA ILE A 392 6.09 -28.87 3.47
C ILE A 392 6.65 -27.75 4.32
N ARG A 393 7.97 -27.77 4.58
CA ARG A 393 8.70 -26.75 5.36
C ARG A 393 9.86 -26.22 4.56
N LEU A 394 9.88 -24.92 4.29
CA LEU A 394 10.95 -24.24 3.57
C LEU A 394 11.39 -22.97 4.31
N SER A 395 12.61 -22.53 4.06
CA SER A 395 13.11 -21.24 4.55
C SER A 395 12.64 -20.05 3.69
N SER A 396 12.01 -20.29 2.53
CA SER A 396 11.45 -19.26 1.69
C SER A 396 10.00 -18.95 2.04
N ARG A 397 9.74 -17.75 2.56
CA ARG A 397 8.37 -17.24 2.76
C ARG A 397 7.63 -17.11 1.44
N THR A 398 8.29 -16.55 0.42
CA THR A 398 7.71 -16.36 -0.90
C THR A 398 7.24 -17.68 -1.51
N CYS A 399 8.08 -18.73 -1.46
CA CYS A 399 7.70 -20.05 -2.00
C CYS A 399 6.48 -20.65 -1.28
N ILE A 400 6.43 -20.57 0.04
CA ILE A 400 5.30 -21.11 0.84
C ILE A 400 4.01 -20.31 0.58
N SER A 401 4.07 -18.99 0.50
CA SER A 401 2.92 -18.13 0.18
C SER A 401 2.39 -18.41 -1.23
N GLN A 402 3.30 -18.54 -2.22
CA GLN A 402 2.94 -18.91 -3.59
C GLN A 402 2.33 -20.33 -3.69
N LEU A 403 2.91 -21.28 -2.97
CA LEU A 403 2.39 -22.64 -2.93
C LEU A 403 0.99 -22.71 -2.32
N ALA A 404 0.72 -21.94 -1.27
CA ALA A 404 -0.61 -21.82 -0.69
C ALA A 404 -1.61 -21.28 -1.73
N THR A 405 -1.22 -20.28 -2.53
CA THR A 405 -2.07 -19.73 -3.61
C THR A 405 -2.33 -20.77 -4.71
N VAL A 406 -1.32 -21.55 -5.12
CA VAL A 406 -1.48 -22.62 -6.11
C VAL A 406 -2.41 -23.74 -5.59
N LEU A 407 -2.28 -24.13 -4.34
CA LEU A 407 -3.17 -25.12 -3.72
C LEU A 407 -4.61 -24.60 -3.64
N HIS A 408 -4.81 -23.32 -3.32
CA HIS A 408 -6.13 -22.69 -3.37
C HIS A 408 -6.71 -22.67 -4.78
N ASP A 409 -5.90 -22.37 -5.81
CA ASP A 409 -6.33 -22.44 -7.23
C ASP A 409 -6.76 -23.85 -7.63
N LEU A 410 -6.14 -24.89 -7.04
CA LEU A 410 -6.54 -26.29 -7.18
C LEU A 410 -7.74 -26.70 -6.29
N GLY A 411 -8.30 -25.78 -5.51
CA GLY A 411 -9.41 -26.04 -4.58
C GLY A 411 -9.02 -26.79 -3.32
N VAL A 412 -7.74 -26.80 -2.95
CA VAL A 412 -7.19 -27.51 -1.79
C VAL A 412 -7.07 -26.58 -0.61
N PRO A 413 -7.68 -26.88 0.55
CA PRO A 413 -7.54 -26.09 1.76
C PRO A 413 -6.12 -26.20 2.35
N VAL A 414 -5.58 -25.09 2.83
CA VAL A 414 -4.22 -25.03 3.40
C VAL A 414 -4.20 -24.39 4.77
N SER A 415 -3.18 -24.72 5.55
CA SER A 415 -2.84 -24.01 6.79
C SER A 415 -1.35 -23.67 6.76
N MET A 416 -1.02 -22.38 6.84
CA MET A 416 0.36 -21.89 6.90
C MET A 416 0.81 -21.72 8.36
N SER A 417 2.10 -21.87 8.61
CA SER A 417 2.69 -21.58 9.91
C SER A 417 4.12 -21.02 9.79
N TYR A 418 4.51 -20.33 10.84
CA TYR A 418 5.82 -19.75 11.04
C TYR A 418 6.45 -20.35 12.30
N ALA A 419 7.74 -20.69 12.22
CA ALA A 419 8.54 -21.10 13.37
C ALA A 419 9.91 -20.43 13.29
N ASP A 420 10.22 -19.63 14.29
CA ASP A 420 11.56 -19.11 14.49
C ASP A 420 12.46 -20.26 14.97
N THR A 421 13.45 -20.62 14.15
CA THR A 421 14.33 -21.77 14.44
C THR A 421 15.65 -21.38 15.12
N SER A 422 15.79 -20.11 15.49
CA SER A 422 16.94 -19.70 16.26
C SER A 422 16.97 -20.51 17.57
N GLU A 423 17.92 -21.45 17.66
CA GLU A 423 18.33 -22.13 18.90
C GLU A 423 17.42 -23.25 19.44
N LYS A 424 17.14 -24.28 18.66
CA LYS A 424 16.83 -25.56 19.25
C LYS A 424 18.15 -26.29 19.55
N GLU A 425 18.60 -26.25 20.79
CA GLU A 425 19.69 -27.14 21.29
C GLU A 425 19.41 -28.58 20.88
N GLY A 426 20.33 -29.19 20.15
CA GLY A 426 20.27 -30.59 19.75
C GLY A 426 19.71 -30.90 18.37
N ALA A 427 19.34 -29.92 17.53
CA ALA A 427 18.97 -30.17 16.14
C ALA A 427 20.22 -30.51 15.30
N MET A 428 20.19 -31.62 14.54
CA MET A 428 21.28 -32.02 13.64
C MET A 428 21.54 -31.03 12.49
N ILE A 429 20.57 -30.20 12.14
CA ILE A 429 20.65 -29.12 11.15
C ILE A 429 20.09 -27.87 11.80
N GLN A 430 20.95 -26.90 12.05
CA GLN A 430 20.55 -25.58 12.50
C GLN A 430 20.29 -24.72 11.25
N SER A 431 19.02 -24.39 10.98
CA SER A 431 18.69 -23.39 9.97
C SER A 431 18.94 -22.00 10.54
N CYS A 432 19.70 -21.18 9.82
CA CYS A 432 19.88 -19.76 10.17
C CYS A 432 18.61 -18.95 9.92
N TYR A 433 17.74 -19.40 9.00
CA TYR A 433 16.49 -18.75 8.64
C TYR A 433 15.30 -19.39 9.38
N PRO A 434 14.19 -18.66 9.56
CA PRO A 434 12.96 -19.25 10.08
C PRO A 434 12.42 -20.29 9.11
N LEU A 435 11.60 -21.19 9.60
CA LEU A 435 10.88 -22.16 8.79
C LEU A 435 9.44 -21.69 8.59
N PHE A 436 9.05 -21.59 7.34
CA PHE A 436 7.67 -21.41 6.91
C PHE A 436 7.12 -22.76 6.47
N SER A 437 5.90 -23.05 6.83
CA SER A 437 5.28 -24.32 6.45
C SER A 437 3.89 -24.13 5.90
N VAL A 438 3.51 -25.05 5.00
CA VAL A 438 2.16 -25.23 4.51
C VAL A 438 1.75 -26.68 4.74
N GLU A 439 0.57 -26.85 5.31
CA GLU A 439 -0.07 -28.13 5.56
C GLU A 439 -1.37 -28.23 4.79
N PHE A 440 -1.63 -29.35 4.12
CA PHE A 440 -2.81 -29.59 3.29
C PHE A 440 -3.19 -31.06 3.24
N PRO A 441 -4.45 -31.43 2.86
CA PRO A 441 -4.89 -32.81 2.78
C PRO A 441 -4.09 -33.62 1.76
N ALA A 442 -3.65 -34.81 2.14
CA ALA A 442 -3.10 -35.81 1.22
C ALA A 442 -4.24 -36.48 0.45
N SER A 443 -4.80 -35.80 -0.54
CA SER A 443 -5.90 -36.33 -1.38
C SER A 443 -5.37 -37.16 -2.54
N GLU A 444 -6.26 -37.96 -3.18
CA GLU A 444 -5.97 -38.74 -4.38
C GLU A 444 -5.43 -37.89 -5.54
N MET A 445 -5.73 -36.58 -5.57
CA MET A 445 -5.16 -35.64 -6.53
C MET A 445 -3.62 -35.68 -6.55
N PHE A 446 -2.99 -35.99 -5.44
CA PHE A 446 -1.53 -36.05 -5.27
C PHE A 446 -0.99 -37.50 -5.24
N ALA A 447 -1.70 -38.44 -5.84
CA ALA A 447 -1.30 -39.85 -5.84
C ALA A 447 0.02 -40.14 -6.58
N GLN A 448 0.50 -39.19 -7.42
CA GLN A 448 1.82 -39.26 -8.05
C GLN A 448 2.95 -39.15 -7.03
N SER A 449 2.73 -38.49 -5.89
CA SER A 449 3.73 -38.43 -4.81
C SER A 449 3.94 -39.82 -4.22
N ARG A 450 5.20 -40.22 -4.08
CA ARG A 450 5.60 -41.50 -3.47
C ARG A 450 5.40 -41.54 -1.95
N LYS A 451 5.16 -40.40 -1.34
CA LYS A 451 4.78 -40.25 0.06
C LYS A 451 3.27 -40.37 0.28
N TYR A 452 2.48 -40.44 -0.79
CA TYR A 452 1.04 -40.63 -0.69
C TYR A 452 0.67 -42.04 -0.20
N ARG A 453 -0.31 -42.12 0.72
CA ARG A 453 -0.79 -43.37 1.30
C ARG A 453 -2.31 -43.42 1.25
N ALA A 454 -2.85 -44.26 0.38
CA ALA A 454 -4.28 -44.35 0.10
C ALA A 454 -5.11 -44.88 1.29
N ASP A 455 -4.49 -45.74 2.12
CA ASP A 455 -5.11 -46.48 3.24
C ASP A 455 -5.23 -45.65 4.54
N GLU A 456 -4.54 -44.54 4.66
CA GLU A 456 -4.49 -43.70 5.87
C GLU A 456 -5.17 -42.34 5.70
N GLN A 457 -6.18 -42.23 4.85
CA GLN A 457 -6.87 -40.95 4.63
C GLN A 457 -7.71 -40.54 5.85
N GLN A 458 -7.35 -39.46 6.51
CA GLN A 458 -8.25 -38.76 7.42
C GLN A 458 -9.30 -37.96 6.65
N LYS A 459 -10.55 -38.00 7.11
CA LYS A 459 -11.60 -37.09 6.62
C LYS A 459 -11.23 -35.67 7.01
N PHE A 460 -10.64 -34.94 6.10
CA PHE A 460 -10.40 -33.52 6.25
C PHE A 460 -11.75 -32.81 6.20
N SER A 461 -12.00 -31.89 7.10
CA SER A 461 -13.15 -31.00 6.94
C SER A 461 -12.93 -30.17 5.69
N LYS A 462 -13.65 -30.52 4.61
CA LYS A 462 -13.57 -29.82 3.30
C LYS A 462 -14.08 -28.38 3.37
N TYR A 463 -14.68 -27.98 4.50
CA TYR A 463 -15.36 -26.73 4.63
C TYR A 463 -14.51 -25.76 5.47
N GLN A 464 -13.91 -24.81 4.79
CA GLN A 464 -13.41 -23.60 5.41
C GLN A 464 -14.32 -22.46 4.93
N PRO A 465 -15.06 -21.81 5.83
CA PRO A 465 -16.00 -20.76 5.44
C PRO A 465 -15.23 -19.55 4.89
N ASN A 466 -15.71 -19.00 3.77
CA ASN A 466 -15.40 -17.63 3.40
C ASN A 466 -16.19 -16.71 4.34
N GLY A 467 -15.63 -15.54 4.63
CA GLY A 467 -16.23 -14.57 5.55
C GLY A 467 -15.32 -14.26 6.74
N TRP A 468 -15.91 -13.78 7.80
CA TRP A 468 -15.16 -13.34 8.98
C TRP A 468 -14.66 -14.53 9.80
N VAL A 469 -13.35 -14.60 9.99
CA VAL A 469 -12.65 -15.66 10.71
C VAL A 469 -11.77 -15.08 11.82
N GLU A 470 -11.74 -15.75 12.96
CA GLU A 470 -11.00 -15.31 14.14
C GLU A 470 -9.48 -15.36 13.92
N VAL A 471 -8.77 -14.33 14.37
CA VAL A 471 -7.31 -14.32 14.49
C VAL A 471 -6.91 -15.04 15.76
N THR A 472 -6.18 -16.13 15.65
CA THR A 472 -5.80 -16.97 16.77
C THR A 472 -4.39 -16.76 17.26
N ASN A 473 -3.50 -16.21 16.43
CA ASN A 473 -2.11 -15.98 16.79
C ASN A 473 -1.59 -14.68 16.19
N VAL A 474 -0.81 -13.94 16.99
CA VAL A 474 0.04 -12.83 16.57
C VAL A 474 1.44 -13.12 17.10
N ILE A 475 2.39 -13.35 16.20
CA ILE A 475 3.74 -13.85 16.55
C ILE A 475 4.77 -12.82 16.09
N PRO A 476 5.57 -12.23 16.99
CA PRO A 476 6.68 -11.36 16.58
C PRO A 476 7.70 -12.11 15.71
N VAL A 477 8.20 -11.47 14.68
CA VAL A 477 9.29 -11.97 13.86
C VAL A 477 10.62 -11.52 14.46
N THR A 478 11.38 -12.45 15.02
CA THR A 478 12.63 -12.14 15.75
C THR A 478 13.88 -12.65 15.05
N ASN A 479 13.73 -13.44 13.98
CA ASN A 479 14.86 -14.03 13.26
C ASN A 479 15.71 -12.97 12.55
N LYS A 480 16.94 -12.77 13.00
CA LYS A 480 17.85 -11.74 12.50
C LYS A 480 18.20 -11.84 11.01
N TYR A 481 18.27 -13.05 10.47
CA TYR A 481 18.59 -13.25 9.04
C TYR A 481 17.39 -12.86 8.16
N TYR A 482 16.19 -13.26 8.55
CA TYR A 482 14.96 -12.85 7.85
C TYR A 482 14.76 -11.35 7.94
N LEU A 483 14.97 -10.75 9.10
CA LEU A 483 14.85 -9.31 9.31
C LEU A 483 15.91 -8.53 8.51
N HIS A 484 17.12 -9.07 8.36
CA HIS A 484 18.15 -8.47 7.50
C HIS A 484 17.75 -8.52 6.02
N ASP A 485 17.24 -9.65 5.53
CA ASP A 485 16.81 -9.81 4.14
C ASP A 485 15.47 -9.07 3.86
N SER A 486 14.70 -8.74 4.91
CA SER A 486 13.49 -7.92 4.87
C SER A 486 13.75 -6.49 5.34
N ASN A 487 14.88 -5.91 4.95
CA ASN A 487 15.26 -4.54 5.29
C ASN A 487 14.37 -3.49 4.65
N TYR A 488 13.68 -3.84 3.57
CA TYR A 488 12.63 -3.05 2.95
C TYR A 488 11.26 -3.70 3.16
N ILE A 489 10.27 -2.88 3.31
CA ILE A 489 8.85 -3.20 3.45
C ILE A 489 8.08 -2.51 2.33
N TYR A 490 6.94 -3.08 1.96
CA TYR A 490 6.24 -2.70 0.73
C TYR A 490 4.77 -2.45 1.00
N ASP A 491 4.15 -1.63 0.16
CA ASP A 491 2.71 -1.43 0.13
C ASP A 491 2.21 -1.35 -1.32
N ILE A 492 0.94 -1.72 -1.51
CA ILE A 492 0.22 -1.59 -2.77
C ILE A 492 -0.94 -0.63 -2.54
N THR A 493 -0.92 0.54 -3.15
CA THR A 493 -2.06 1.44 -3.16
C THR A 493 -2.99 1.07 -4.30
N THR A 494 -4.28 0.90 -4.00
CA THR A 494 -5.32 0.55 -4.98
C THR A 494 -6.42 1.62 -4.99
N GLU A 495 -7.22 1.65 -6.04
CA GLU A 495 -8.37 2.57 -6.12
C GLU A 495 -9.43 2.30 -5.03
N SER A 496 -9.60 1.02 -4.63
CA SER A 496 -10.54 0.64 -3.55
C SER A 496 -9.96 0.75 -2.14
N HIS A 497 -8.68 1.10 -1.99
CA HIS A 497 -7.93 1.11 -0.71
C HIS A 497 -7.84 -0.23 0.00
N THR A 498 -8.24 -1.31 -0.65
CA THR A 498 -8.18 -2.69 -0.14
C THR A 498 -7.76 -3.68 -1.23
N PHE A 499 -7.35 -4.88 -0.82
CA PHE A 499 -7.07 -5.98 -1.73
C PHE A 499 -6.93 -7.31 -0.98
N PHE A 500 -6.83 -8.42 -1.71
CA PHE A 500 -6.57 -9.73 -1.13
C PHE A 500 -5.10 -10.11 -1.15
N MET A 501 -4.59 -10.52 0.02
CA MET A 501 -3.26 -11.11 0.19
C MET A 501 -3.39 -12.39 1.02
N ASN A 502 -2.85 -13.51 0.53
CA ASN A 502 -2.95 -14.83 1.21
C ASN A 502 -4.39 -15.18 1.65
N CYS A 503 -5.38 -14.89 0.82
CA CYS A 503 -6.81 -15.01 1.10
C CYS A 503 -7.35 -14.09 2.20
N LEU A 504 -6.59 -13.17 2.75
CA LEU A 504 -7.07 -12.18 3.71
C LEU A 504 -7.33 -10.84 3.02
N TRP A 505 -8.42 -10.21 3.40
CA TRP A 505 -8.75 -8.86 2.97
C TRP A 505 -7.97 -7.86 3.81
N VAL A 506 -7.15 -7.04 3.16
CA VAL A 506 -6.19 -6.18 3.81
C VAL A 506 -6.32 -4.74 3.32
N HIS A 507 -5.86 -3.78 4.15
CA HIS A 507 -5.93 -2.35 3.90
C HIS A 507 -4.60 -1.81 3.34
N ASN A 508 -4.66 -0.71 2.57
CA ASN A 508 -3.50 0.10 2.20
C ASN A 508 -3.55 1.49 2.85
N CYS A 509 -2.49 2.29 2.71
CA CYS A 509 -2.48 3.68 3.19
C CYS A 509 -3.51 4.52 2.47
N ALA A 510 -4.40 5.19 3.23
CA ALA A 510 -5.45 6.05 2.71
C ALA A 510 -5.04 7.52 2.64
N SER A 511 -5.35 8.20 1.55
CA SER A 511 -5.58 9.64 1.55
C SER A 511 -6.95 9.92 2.20
N ILE A 512 -7.11 11.10 2.82
CA ILE A 512 -8.39 11.47 3.43
C ILE A 512 -9.34 11.87 2.32
N THR A 513 -10.33 11.04 2.01
CA THR A 513 -11.46 11.41 1.17
C THR A 513 -12.64 11.86 2.03
N LEU A 514 -13.46 12.76 1.49
CA LEU A 514 -14.71 13.20 2.15
C LEU A 514 -15.86 12.20 1.98
N TYR A 515 -15.68 11.15 1.18
CA TYR A 515 -16.74 10.20 0.84
C TYR A 515 -17.35 9.46 2.06
N PRO A 516 -16.55 8.93 3.01
CA PRO A 516 -17.09 8.32 4.22
C PRO A 516 -17.92 9.30 5.07
N PHE A 517 -17.55 10.58 5.07
CA PHE A 517 -18.30 11.62 5.79
C PHE A 517 -19.72 11.80 5.23
N LEU A 518 -19.93 11.58 3.93
CA LEU A 518 -21.26 11.66 3.31
C LEU A 518 -22.19 10.54 3.77
N PHE A 519 -21.66 9.34 4.06
CA PHE A 519 -22.43 8.17 4.49
C PHE A 519 -22.64 8.11 6.00
N ASP A 520 -21.57 8.34 6.74
CA ASP A 520 -21.52 8.03 8.16
C ASP A 520 -21.48 9.27 9.07
N GLY A 521 -21.26 10.44 8.50
CA GLY A 521 -20.95 11.63 9.28
C GLY A 521 -19.56 11.50 9.93
N MET A 522 -19.35 12.25 11.01
CA MET A 522 -18.09 12.12 11.80
C MET A 522 -18.27 11.04 12.87
N LYS A 523 -17.38 10.03 12.84
CA LYS A 523 -17.23 9.02 13.87
C LYS A 523 -15.76 8.90 14.25
N LYS A 524 -15.46 8.74 15.53
CA LYS A 524 -14.10 8.48 16.06
C LYS A 524 -13.07 9.64 16.00
N ILE A 525 -13.39 10.79 15.43
CA ILE A 525 -12.47 11.94 15.29
C ILE A 525 -12.89 13.08 16.24
N GLY A 526 -12.98 12.80 17.54
CA GLY A 526 -13.27 13.83 18.55
C GLY A 526 -14.73 14.25 18.69
N GLY A 527 -15.66 13.59 18.03
CA GLY A 527 -17.10 13.83 18.09
C GLY A 527 -17.87 12.84 17.24
N THR A 528 -19.19 12.75 17.48
CA THR A 528 -20.08 11.91 16.66
C THR A 528 -21.14 12.79 16.05
N THR A 529 -21.26 12.76 14.71
CA THR A 529 -22.34 13.40 13.96
C THR A 529 -22.97 12.40 13.00
N GLU A 530 -24.23 12.60 12.66
CA GLU A 530 -24.84 11.84 11.57
C GLU A 530 -24.38 12.35 10.21
N ALA A 531 -24.63 11.56 9.16
CA ALA A 531 -24.40 11.95 7.77
C ALA A 531 -25.15 13.27 7.43
N PRO A 532 -24.52 14.18 6.72
CA PRO A 532 -25.17 15.44 6.34
C PRO A 532 -26.32 15.19 5.36
N LYS A 533 -27.46 15.84 5.60
CA LYS A 533 -28.67 15.72 4.77
C LYS A 533 -28.96 16.97 3.95
N HIS A 534 -28.37 18.10 4.35
CA HIS A 534 -28.60 19.44 3.79
C HIS A 534 -27.25 20.17 3.60
N LEU A 535 -27.25 21.17 2.71
CA LEU A 535 -26.05 21.99 2.45
C LEU A 535 -25.45 22.56 3.73
N GLN A 536 -26.26 23.13 4.62
CA GLN A 536 -25.80 23.71 5.88
C GLN A 536 -25.21 22.68 6.84
N SER A 537 -25.77 21.48 6.91
CA SER A 537 -25.20 20.39 7.72
C SER A 537 -23.91 19.84 7.14
N PHE A 538 -23.79 19.81 5.80
CA PHE A 538 -22.54 19.47 5.14
C PHE A 538 -21.44 20.49 5.44
N LEU A 539 -21.70 21.79 5.25
CA LEU A 539 -20.70 22.84 5.47
C LEU A 539 -20.24 22.89 6.95
N GLY A 540 -21.19 22.80 7.91
CA GLY A 540 -20.87 22.79 9.34
C GLY A 540 -20.10 21.56 9.76
N GLY A 541 -20.50 20.38 9.28
CA GLY A 541 -19.78 19.11 9.53
C GLY A 541 -18.39 19.09 8.89
N TYR A 542 -18.27 19.58 7.67
CA TYR A 542 -17.00 19.71 6.96
C TYR A 542 -15.99 20.59 7.72
N ILE A 543 -16.40 21.76 8.20
CA ILE A 543 -15.55 22.63 9.01
C ILE A 543 -15.03 21.89 10.24
N ASN A 544 -15.91 21.18 10.96
CA ASN A 544 -15.53 20.41 12.14
C ASN A 544 -14.60 19.25 11.80
N LEU A 545 -14.83 18.54 10.69
CA LEU A 545 -13.98 17.48 10.20
C LEU A 545 -12.58 17.99 9.89
N VAL A 546 -12.47 19.10 9.15
CA VAL A 546 -11.18 19.70 8.79
C VAL A 546 -10.42 20.15 10.05
N PHE A 547 -11.08 20.74 11.03
CA PHE A 547 -10.45 21.09 12.31
C PHE A 547 -9.96 19.84 13.07
N ALA A 548 -10.79 18.79 13.16
CA ALA A 548 -10.44 17.57 13.88
C ALA A 548 -9.24 16.86 13.22
N VAL A 549 -9.22 16.78 11.89
CA VAL A 549 -8.12 16.18 11.12
C VAL A 549 -6.85 17.03 11.24
N SER A 550 -6.96 18.35 11.08
CA SER A 550 -5.81 19.25 11.18
C SER A 550 -5.17 19.27 12.56
N ALA A 551 -5.93 18.95 13.62
CA ALA A 551 -5.40 18.82 14.95
C ALA A 551 -4.48 17.59 15.15
N GLN A 552 -4.62 16.58 14.29
CA GLN A 552 -3.90 15.32 14.40
C GLN A 552 -2.74 15.21 13.41
N LEU A 553 -2.76 15.98 12.32
CA LEU A 553 -1.76 15.92 11.27
C LEU A 553 -0.82 17.12 11.29
N CYS A 554 0.45 16.84 11.04
CA CYS A 554 1.48 17.82 10.74
C CYS A 554 1.42 18.12 9.24
N GLY A 555 1.05 19.32 8.83
CA GLY A 555 0.97 19.67 7.42
C GLY A 555 -0.41 20.12 6.95
N ALA A 556 -0.63 20.14 5.65
CA ALA A 556 -1.89 20.57 5.05
C ALA A 556 -2.94 19.46 5.06
N VAL A 557 -4.21 19.85 5.14
CA VAL A 557 -5.37 18.99 4.87
C VAL A 557 -5.83 19.30 3.45
N ALA A 558 -5.72 18.32 2.55
CA ALA A 558 -6.23 18.44 1.19
C ALA A 558 -7.62 17.80 1.11
N THR A 559 -8.58 18.55 0.60
CA THR A 559 -9.95 18.11 0.33
C THR A 559 -10.33 18.50 -1.09
N PRO A 560 -9.73 17.83 -2.09
CA PRO A 560 -9.88 18.23 -3.49
C PRO A 560 -11.32 18.16 -3.97
N GLU A 561 -12.12 17.24 -3.43
CA GLU A 561 -13.51 17.00 -3.84
C GLU A 561 -14.54 17.96 -3.21
N PHE A 562 -14.10 18.87 -2.34
CA PHE A 562 -15.02 19.72 -1.55
C PHE A 562 -16.10 20.44 -2.41
N LEU A 563 -15.70 21.07 -3.51
CA LEU A 563 -16.65 21.79 -4.37
C LEU A 563 -17.59 20.83 -5.11
N SER A 564 -17.10 19.67 -5.54
CA SER A 564 -17.93 18.65 -6.18
C SER A 564 -19.01 18.10 -5.23
N TYR A 565 -18.66 17.92 -3.96
CA TYR A 565 -19.63 17.47 -2.94
C TYR A 565 -20.56 18.59 -2.49
N MET A 566 -20.09 19.82 -2.46
CA MET A 566 -20.96 20.98 -2.23
C MET A 566 -22.02 21.13 -3.33
N ASP A 567 -21.63 20.90 -4.59
CA ASP A 567 -22.53 20.88 -5.74
C ASP A 567 -23.69 19.89 -5.57
N TYR A 568 -23.37 18.67 -5.11
CA TYR A 568 -24.40 17.65 -4.83
C TYR A 568 -25.49 18.15 -3.88
N PHE A 569 -25.11 18.81 -2.75
CA PHE A 569 -26.09 19.33 -1.80
C PHE A 569 -26.86 20.53 -2.37
N ILE A 570 -26.23 21.34 -3.18
CA ILE A 570 -26.91 22.47 -3.87
C ILE A 570 -27.94 21.94 -4.86
N ARG A 571 -27.57 20.95 -5.69
CA ARG A 571 -28.50 20.31 -6.63
C ARG A 571 -29.67 19.65 -5.92
N LYS A 572 -29.42 18.99 -4.84
CA LYS A 572 -30.44 18.33 -4.02
C LYS A 572 -31.46 19.29 -3.42
N GLU A 573 -31.06 20.51 -3.07
CA GLU A 573 -31.94 21.52 -2.48
C GLU A 573 -32.61 22.46 -3.50
N TYR A 574 -31.92 22.79 -4.60
CA TYR A 574 -32.34 23.82 -5.53
C TYR A 574 -32.59 23.34 -6.95
N GLY A 575 -32.32 22.08 -7.25
CA GLY A 575 -32.46 21.44 -8.56
C GLY A 575 -31.17 21.38 -9.36
N ASP A 576 -31.12 20.43 -10.30
CA ASP A 576 -29.92 20.16 -11.12
C ASP A 576 -29.52 21.31 -12.04
N ASP A 577 -30.45 22.22 -12.29
CA ASP A 577 -30.29 23.40 -13.14
C ASP A 577 -30.04 24.71 -12.38
N TYR A 578 -29.73 24.64 -11.08
CA TYR A 578 -29.55 25.79 -10.20
C TYR A 578 -28.57 26.83 -10.76
N TYR A 579 -27.51 26.35 -11.44
CA TYR A 579 -26.46 27.18 -12.02
C TYR A 579 -26.94 28.05 -13.22
N LEU A 580 -28.05 27.67 -13.84
CA LEU A 580 -28.69 28.44 -14.90
C LEU A 580 -29.58 29.55 -14.32
N HIS A 581 -29.96 29.44 -13.05
CA HIS A 581 -30.90 30.36 -12.38
C HIS A 581 -30.35 30.88 -11.04
N PRO A 582 -29.09 31.38 -10.98
CA PRO A 582 -28.45 31.80 -9.73
C PRO A 582 -29.20 32.96 -9.02
N ASP A 583 -29.89 33.79 -9.78
CA ASP A 583 -30.67 34.93 -9.25
C ASP A 583 -32.07 34.56 -8.74
N LYS A 584 -32.46 33.29 -8.85
CA LYS A 584 -33.75 32.83 -8.35
C LYS A 584 -33.82 33.00 -6.83
N VAL A 585 -34.84 33.73 -6.37
CA VAL A 585 -35.12 33.91 -4.94
C VAL A 585 -35.77 32.64 -4.42
N VAL A 586 -35.15 32.04 -3.41
CA VAL A 586 -35.58 30.74 -2.81
C VAL A 586 -35.93 30.87 -1.32
N ASP A 587 -35.45 31.93 -0.67
CA ASP A 587 -35.79 32.24 0.71
C ASP A 587 -36.62 33.55 0.72
N LEU A 588 -37.90 33.39 0.98
CA LEU A 588 -38.86 34.49 1.08
C LEU A 588 -38.87 35.16 2.46
N SER A 589 -37.87 34.87 3.30
CA SER A 589 -37.65 35.61 4.55
C SER A 589 -37.39 37.08 4.25
N SER A 590 -37.35 37.93 5.28
CA SER A 590 -37.09 39.36 5.16
C SER A 590 -35.85 39.78 4.33
N GLN A 591 -35.00 38.81 3.92
CA GLN A 591 -33.77 39.03 3.18
C GLN A 591 -33.87 38.71 1.67
N ASN A 592 -34.93 38.03 1.21
CA ASN A 592 -35.13 37.64 -0.21
C ASN A 592 -33.83 37.03 -0.83
N ARG A 593 -33.28 35.99 -0.22
CA ARG A 593 -31.97 35.41 -0.61
C ARG A 593 -32.07 34.63 -1.93
N THR A 594 -31.19 34.95 -2.86
CA THR A 594 -31.03 34.19 -4.11
C THR A 594 -30.19 32.95 -3.90
N ILE A 595 -30.22 32.00 -4.84
CA ILE A 595 -29.35 30.80 -4.84
C ILE A 595 -27.89 31.24 -4.79
N ASP A 596 -27.45 32.17 -5.63
CA ASP A 596 -26.08 32.70 -5.62
C ASP A 596 -25.67 33.26 -4.25
N LYS A 597 -26.61 34.01 -3.59
CA LYS A 597 -26.34 34.53 -2.26
C LYS A 597 -26.16 33.43 -1.22
N ILE A 598 -26.95 32.37 -1.28
CA ILE A 598 -26.81 31.21 -0.36
C ILE A 598 -25.48 30.49 -0.59
N ILE A 599 -25.10 30.28 -1.86
CA ILE A 599 -23.82 29.66 -2.22
C ILE A 599 -22.64 30.48 -1.71
N THR A 600 -22.65 31.78 -1.97
CA THR A 600 -21.58 32.69 -1.55
C THR A 600 -21.51 32.88 -0.04
N ASP A 601 -22.62 32.80 0.68
CA ASP A 601 -22.66 32.76 2.13
C ASP A 601 -22.05 31.43 2.65
N GLY A 602 -22.29 30.32 1.95
CA GLY A 602 -21.64 29.02 2.24
C GLY A 602 -20.11 29.06 2.05
N PHE A 603 -19.66 29.70 0.96
CA PHE A 603 -18.23 29.94 0.75
C PHE A 603 -17.63 30.77 1.89
N ALA A 604 -18.29 31.86 2.24
CA ALA A 604 -17.85 32.73 3.34
C ALA A 604 -17.81 31.99 4.67
N GLN A 605 -18.82 31.19 4.98
CA GLN A 605 -18.87 30.39 6.20
C GLN A 605 -17.62 29.46 6.29
N VAL A 606 -17.29 28.73 5.24
CA VAL A 606 -16.17 27.82 5.22
C VAL A 606 -14.84 28.58 5.29
N VAL A 607 -14.63 29.51 4.34
CA VAL A 607 -13.34 30.21 4.22
C VAL A 607 -13.03 31.04 5.48
N TYR A 608 -13.99 31.81 5.98
CA TYR A 608 -13.74 32.62 7.17
C TYR A 608 -13.56 31.75 8.44
N SER A 609 -14.30 30.66 8.57
CA SER A 609 -14.11 29.73 9.71
C SER A 609 -12.72 29.11 9.71
N LEU A 610 -12.24 28.65 8.55
CA LEU A 610 -10.95 27.95 8.45
C LEU A 610 -9.74 28.90 8.46
N ASN A 611 -9.93 30.20 8.18
CA ASN A 611 -8.90 31.22 8.35
C ASN A 611 -8.83 31.79 9.77
N GLN A 612 -9.76 31.42 10.68
CA GLN A 612 -9.64 31.81 12.08
C GLN A 612 -8.64 30.91 12.81
N PRO A 613 -7.80 31.48 13.69
CA PRO A 613 -6.99 30.66 14.58
C PRO A 613 -7.92 29.85 15.49
N ALA A 614 -8.04 28.57 15.21
CA ALA A 614 -8.90 27.67 15.96
C ALA A 614 -8.10 26.92 17.03
N ALA A 615 -8.81 26.38 18.02
CA ALA A 615 -8.24 25.63 19.14
C ALA A 615 -7.41 24.40 18.70
N ALA A 616 -7.56 23.96 17.45
CA ALA A 616 -6.97 22.72 16.96
C ALA A 616 -5.44 22.71 16.87
N ARG A 617 -4.79 23.83 16.59
CA ARG A 617 -3.32 23.93 16.45
C ARG A 617 -2.72 25.09 17.23
N GLY A 618 -3.27 25.38 18.38
CA GLY A 618 -2.71 26.40 19.24
C GLY A 618 -2.53 27.74 18.54
N SER A 619 -3.57 28.31 17.96
CA SER A 619 -3.62 29.63 17.29
C SER A 619 -3.13 29.69 15.84
N GLN A 620 -3.00 28.58 15.16
CA GLN A 620 -2.80 28.57 13.70
C GLN A 620 -4.11 28.33 12.97
N SER A 621 -4.24 28.99 11.81
CA SER A 621 -5.28 28.61 10.83
C SER A 621 -4.96 27.26 10.22
N VAL A 622 -6.00 26.57 9.76
CA VAL A 622 -5.81 25.28 9.12
C VAL A 622 -5.17 25.44 7.74
N PHE A 623 -4.08 24.76 7.48
CA PHE A 623 -3.52 24.63 6.14
C PHE A 623 -4.44 23.77 5.30
N LEU A 624 -5.29 24.42 4.51
CA LEU A 624 -6.30 23.77 3.67
C LEU A 624 -5.96 23.95 2.21
N ASN A 625 -6.19 22.90 1.41
CA ASN A 625 -6.12 22.96 -0.06
C ASN A 625 -7.45 22.56 -0.69
N PHE A 626 -7.89 23.33 -1.71
CA PHE A 626 -8.96 22.98 -2.63
C PHE A 626 -8.38 22.71 -4.01
N ALA A 627 -8.97 21.76 -4.73
CA ALA A 627 -8.62 21.51 -6.12
C ALA A 627 -9.76 21.89 -7.07
N TYR A 628 -9.35 22.34 -8.25
CA TYR A 628 -10.20 22.55 -9.40
C TYR A 628 -9.75 21.64 -10.52
N PHE A 629 -10.66 21.23 -11.34
CA PHE A 629 -10.44 20.29 -12.43
C PHE A 629 -10.98 20.88 -13.73
N ASP A 630 -10.30 20.63 -14.85
CA ASP A 630 -10.88 20.77 -16.17
C ASP A 630 -11.83 19.60 -16.47
N LYS A 631 -12.61 19.70 -17.56
CA LYS A 631 -13.60 18.68 -17.89
C LYS A 631 -13.02 17.28 -18.05
N PRO A 632 -11.98 17.07 -18.88
CA PRO A 632 -11.45 15.73 -19.09
C PRO A 632 -10.79 15.15 -17.83
N TYR A 633 -10.20 15.97 -16.96
CA TYR A 633 -9.67 15.53 -15.68
C TYR A 633 -10.80 15.10 -14.74
N PHE A 634 -11.85 15.90 -14.65
CA PHE A 634 -13.02 15.62 -13.82
C PHE A 634 -13.73 14.34 -14.25
N GLU A 635 -14.01 14.18 -15.55
CA GLU A 635 -14.69 13.00 -16.09
C GLU A 635 -13.90 11.71 -15.83
N GLN A 636 -12.58 11.73 -15.94
CA GLN A 636 -11.76 10.56 -15.64
C GLN A 636 -11.62 10.29 -14.13
N LEU A 637 -11.54 11.35 -13.29
CA LEU A 637 -11.40 11.21 -11.85
C LEU A 637 -12.65 10.62 -11.20
N PHE A 638 -13.83 11.04 -11.69
CA PHE A 638 -15.11 10.64 -11.12
C PHE A 638 -15.88 9.64 -12.00
N ASP A 639 -15.19 8.94 -12.90
CA ASP A 639 -15.79 7.88 -13.70
C ASP A 639 -16.37 6.78 -12.81
N GLY A 640 -17.67 6.50 -13.00
CA GLY A 640 -18.40 5.53 -12.19
C GLY A 640 -18.69 5.94 -10.73
N PHE A 641 -18.36 7.16 -10.34
CA PHE A 641 -18.69 7.68 -9.01
C PHE A 641 -20.19 7.95 -8.85
N VAL A 642 -20.78 7.48 -7.75
CA VAL A 642 -22.18 7.76 -7.37
C VAL A 642 -22.26 8.21 -5.92
N PHE A 643 -23.15 9.18 -5.67
CA PHE A 643 -23.48 9.63 -4.32
C PHE A 643 -24.30 8.58 -3.55
N PRO A 644 -24.44 8.71 -2.20
CA PRO A 644 -25.19 7.76 -1.39
C PRO A 644 -26.62 7.48 -1.82
N ASP A 645 -27.26 8.39 -2.52
CA ASP A 645 -28.63 8.27 -3.06
C ASP A 645 -28.66 7.76 -4.52
N GLY A 646 -27.51 7.36 -5.08
CA GLY A 646 -27.38 6.84 -6.44
C GLY A 646 -27.31 7.91 -7.53
N THR A 647 -27.26 9.21 -7.17
CA THR A 647 -27.06 10.28 -8.17
C THR A 647 -25.59 10.37 -8.59
N GLU A 648 -25.36 10.78 -9.83
CA GLU A 648 -24.04 10.98 -10.42
C GLU A 648 -23.56 12.42 -10.25
N MET A 649 -22.26 12.64 -10.42
CA MET A 649 -21.69 13.99 -10.53
C MET A 649 -22.11 14.64 -11.86
N GLN A 650 -22.25 15.96 -11.86
CA GLN A 650 -22.64 16.74 -13.03
C GLN A 650 -21.57 17.79 -13.33
N TRP A 651 -20.90 17.65 -14.47
CA TRP A 651 -19.81 18.56 -14.83
C TRP A 651 -20.26 20.02 -14.95
N GLU A 652 -21.36 20.28 -15.60
CA GLU A 652 -21.84 21.65 -15.92
C GLU A 652 -22.04 22.47 -14.65
N SER A 653 -22.66 21.90 -13.63
CA SER A 653 -22.90 22.57 -12.35
C SER A 653 -21.60 22.68 -11.53
N VAL A 654 -20.78 21.64 -11.49
CA VAL A 654 -19.48 21.65 -10.79
C VAL A 654 -18.53 22.66 -11.44
N SER A 655 -18.42 22.69 -12.76
CA SER A 655 -17.62 23.69 -13.50
C SER A 655 -18.03 25.11 -13.17
N TRP A 656 -19.36 25.39 -13.20
CA TRP A 656 -19.89 26.71 -12.83
C TRP A 656 -19.52 27.04 -11.36
N LEU A 657 -19.67 26.10 -10.44
CA LEU A 657 -19.39 26.31 -9.01
C LEU A 657 -17.91 26.57 -8.75
N GLN A 658 -17.00 25.83 -9.41
CA GLN A 658 -15.57 26.06 -9.34
C GLN A 658 -15.19 27.48 -9.83
N LYS A 659 -15.65 27.87 -11.03
CA LYS A 659 -15.41 29.21 -11.57
C LYS A 659 -15.99 30.29 -10.66
N ARG A 660 -17.16 30.02 -10.08
CA ARG A 660 -17.82 30.94 -9.15
C ARG A 660 -17.07 31.13 -7.85
N PHE A 661 -16.51 30.03 -7.30
CA PHE A 661 -15.68 30.07 -6.09
C PHE A 661 -14.38 30.86 -6.35
N MET A 662 -13.64 30.56 -7.40
CA MET A 662 -12.40 31.27 -7.74
C MET A 662 -12.63 32.79 -7.84
N LYS A 663 -13.62 33.23 -8.61
CA LYS A 663 -13.94 34.66 -8.77
C LYS A 663 -14.37 35.30 -7.44
N TRP A 664 -15.18 34.62 -6.65
CA TRP A 664 -15.58 35.08 -5.32
C TRP A 664 -14.40 35.21 -4.37
N PHE A 665 -13.58 34.18 -4.30
CA PHE A 665 -12.46 34.11 -3.35
C PHE A 665 -11.37 35.16 -3.67
N ASN A 666 -11.06 35.36 -4.94
CA ASN A 666 -10.15 36.44 -5.32
C ASN A 666 -10.69 37.82 -4.88
N LYS A 667 -11.97 38.07 -5.11
CA LYS A 667 -12.60 39.31 -4.67
C LYS A 667 -12.58 39.46 -3.15
N GLU A 668 -12.75 38.39 -2.38
CA GLU A 668 -12.68 38.44 -0.91
C GLU A 668 -11.25 38.70 -0.42
N ARG A 669 -10.24 38.15 -1.09
CA ARG A 669 -8.81 38.39 -0.78
C ARG A 669 -8.42 39.85 -0.95
N THR A 670 -9.10 40.62 -1.80
CA THR A 670 -8.83 42.05 -1.92
C THR A 670 -9.36 42.86 -0.72
N LYS A 671 -10.28 42.29 0.05
CA LYS A 671 -10.89 42.94 1.22
C LYS A 671 -10.23 42.51 2.54
N ASN A 672 -9.81 41.24 2.61
CA ASN A 672 -9.30 40.62 3.81
C ASN A 672 -8.10 39.76 3.50
N VAL A 673 -7.17 39.65 4.43
CA VAL A 673 -6.05 38.68 4.33
C VAL A 673 -6.61 37.30 4.57
N LEU A 674 -6.80 36.53 3.51
CA LEU A 674 -7.28 35.15 3.52
C LEU A 674 -6.22 34.24 2.88
N THR A 675 -5.51 33.49 3.70
CA THR A 675 -4.43 32.62 3.24
C THR A 675 -4.97 31.30 2.69
N PHE A 676 -6.04 30.79 3.26
CA PHE A 676 -6.60 29.48 2.97
C PHE A 676 -8.04 29.57 2.43
N PRO A 677 -8.44 28.63 1.56
CA PRO A 677 -7.67 27.50 1.04
C PRO A 677 -6.54 27.93 0.09
N VAL A 678 -5.45 27.14 0.05
CA VAL A 678 -4.55 27.14 -1.09
C VAL A 678 -5.29 26.50 -2.25
N GLU A 679 -5.23 27.12 -3.41
CA GLU A 679 -5.97 26.69 -4.60
C GLU A 679 -5.04 25.96 -5.56
N SER A 680 -5.48 24.80 -6.07
CA SER A 680 -4.76 24.02 -7.08
C SER A 680 -5.68 23.74 -8.26
N LEU A 681 -5.24 24.02 -9.47
CA LEU A 681 -5.97 23.72 -10.71
C LEU A 681 -5.24 22.61 -11.46
N SER A 682 -5.94 21.54 -11.79
CA SER A 682 -5.45 20.44 -12.60
C SER A 682 -5.98 20.54 -14.02
N LEU A 683 -5.05 20.62 -14.99
CA LEU A 683 -5.34 20.70 -16.43
C LEU A 683 -4.69 19.54 -17.15
N LEU A 684 -5.46 18.82 -17.97
CA LEU A 684 -4.89 17.78 -18.83
C LEU A 684 -4.31 18.39 -20.10
N ASN A 685 -3.19 17.82 -20.57
CA ASN A 685 -2.56 18.15 -21.82
C ASN A 685 -2.31 16.89 -22.65
N ASP A 686 -2.25 17.03 -23.98
CA ASP A 686 -2.00 15.95 -24.93
C ASP A 686 -0.51 15.89 -25.38
N GLY A 687 0.36 16.58 -24.64
CA GLY A 687 1.78 16.74 -24.97
C GLY A 687 2.06 17.87 -25.99
N LYS A 688 1.03 18.56 -26.47
CA LYS A 688 1.14 19.70 -27.40
C LYS A 688 0.37 20.91 -26.91
N ASP A 689 -0.81 20.71 -26.36
CA ASP A 689 -1.71 21.78 -25.92
C ASP A 689 -2.62 21.26 -24.79
N PHE A 690 -3.31 22.18 -24.11
CA PHE A 690 -4.35 21.82 -23.16
C PHE A 690 -5.54 21.17 -23.86
N VAL A 691 -6.05 20.07 -23.28
CA VAL A 691 -7.21 19.36 -23.83
C VAL A 691 -8.49 20.22 -23.71
N ASP A 692 -8.67 20.85 -22.56
CA ASP A 692 -9.77 21.79 -22.32
C ASP A 692 -9.28 23.25 -22.43
N LYS A 693 -9.44 23.82 -23.62
CA LYS A 693 -9.03 25.21 -23.88
C LYS A 693 -9.85 26.22 -23.12
N GLU A 694 -11.14 25.95 -22.89
CA GLU A 694 -12.01 26.87 -22.17
C GLU A 694 -11.53 27.06 -20.72
N TRP A 695 -11.13 25.94 -20.05
CA TRP A 695 -10.57 26.02 -18.71
C TRP A 695 -9.16 26.61 -18.69
N ALA A 696 -8.34 26.35 -19.70
CA ALA A 696 -7.01 26.94 -19.81
C ALA A 696 -7.10 28.48 -20.03
N ASP A 697 -8.01 28.93 -20.89
CA ASP A 697 -8.28 30.37 -21.13
C ASP A 697 -8.82 31.04 -19.86
N PHE A 698 -9.75 30.39 -19.16
CA PHE A 698 -10.27 30.87 -17.89
C PHE A 698 -9.16 31.00 -16.84
N ALA A 699 -8.25 30.00 -16.73
CA ALA A 699 -7.11 30.08 -15.83
C ALA A 699 -6.19 31.26 -16.16
N ALA A 700 -5.93 31.50 -17.46
CA ALA A 700 -5.15 32.65 -17.92
C ALA A 700 -5.82 33.98 -17.57
N GLU A 701 -7.14 34.08 -17.72
CA GLU A 701 -7.93 35.25 -17.29
C GLU A 701 -7.75 35.50 -15.78
N MET A 702 -7.88 34.44 -14.97
CA MET A 702 -7.72 34.55 -13.51
C MET A 702 -6.30 34.98 -13.11
N TYR A 703 -5.26 34.48 -13.76
CA TYR A 703 -3.89 34.97 -13.54
C TYR A 703 -3.73 36.44 -13.93
N ALA A 704 -4.34 36.85 -15.05
CA ALA A 704 -4.30 38.26 -15.50
C ALA A 704 -5.02 39.19 -14.51
N GLU A 705 -6.05 38.71 -13.81
CA GLU A 705 -6.73 39.44 -12.74
C GLU A 705 -5.96 39.42 -11.40
N GLY A 706 -4.82 38.74 -11.33
CA GLY A 706 -3.97 38.67 -10.13
C GLY A 706 -4.38 37.64 -9.12
N HIS A 707 -5.10 36.58 -9.52
CA HIS A 707 -5.36 35.41 -8.64
C HIS A 707 -4.08 34.65 -8.35
N SER A 708 -4.00 34.08 -7.14
CA SER A 708 -2.89 33.25 -6.69
C SER A 708 -3.37 31.82 -6.50
N PHE A 709 -3.01 30.94 -7.43
CA PHE A 709 -3.27 29.51 -7.36
C PHE A 709 -2.15 28.73 -8.07
N PHE A 710 -2.04 27.42 -7.79
CA PHE A 710 -1.09 26.56 -8.47
C PHE A 710 -1.77 25.85 -9.65
N THR A 711 -1.11 25.82 -10.80
CA THR A 711 -1.56 25.03 -11.94
C THR A 711 -0.67 23.80 -12.10
N TYR A 712 -1.30 22.64 -12.09
CA TYR A 712 -0.69 21.35 -12.37
C TYR A 712 -1.14 20.88 -13.74
N THR A 713 -0.18 20.46 -14.57
CA THR A 713 -0.46 19.93 -15.90
C THR A 713 0.04 18.50 -15.98
N SER A 714 -0.77 17.61 -16.50
CA SER A 714 -0.47 16.20 -16.68
C SER A 714 -1.12 15.67 -17.95
N ASP A 715 -0.59 14.57 -18.47
CA ASP A 715 -1.22 13.80 -19.54
C ASP A 715 -2.16 12.70 -19.00
N SER A 716 -2.29 12.57 -17.68
CA SER A 716 -3.14 11.60 -17.00
C SER A 716 -3.68 12.12 -15.67
N VAL A 717 -4.76 11.51 -15.18
CA VAL A 717 -5.41 11.85 -13.89
C VAL A 717 -4.82 11.09 -12.70
N ASP A 718 -3.71 10.38 -12.87
CA ASP A 718 -3.14 9.44 -11.89
C ASP A 718 -2.68 10.11 -10.59
N SER A 719 -2.89 11.41 -10.45
CA SER A 719 -2.49 12.11 -9.23
C SER A 719 -3.39 13.30 -8.94
N LEU A 720 -4.03 13.27 -7.78
CA LEU A 720 -4.69 14.44 -7.22
C LEU A 720 -3.66 15.55 -6.98
N ALA A 721 -3.91 16.71 -7.59
CA ALA A 721 -3.08 17.87 -7.35
C ALA A 721 -3.36 18.45 -5.97
N SER A 722 -2.32 18.61 -5.17
CA SER A 722 -2.39 19.33 -3.89
C SER A 722 -1.15 20.20 -3.71
N CYS A 723 -1.23 21.21 -2.83
CA CYS A 723 -0.10 22.11 -2.55
C CYS A 723 1.13 21.41 -1.94
N CYS A 724 0.98 20.18 -1.48
CA CYS A 724 2.00 19.42 -0.75
C CYS A 724 2.60 18.29 -1.61
N ARG A 725 2.60 18.44 -2.92
CA ARG A 725 3.11 17.44 -3.84
C ARG A 725 4.59 17.60 -4.11
#